data_3bfc47181e1173b9f7e4904675b0f488
#
_entry.id   3bfc47181e1173b9f7e4904675b0f488
#
_cell.length_a   1.000
_cell.length_b   1.000
_cell.length_c   1.000
_cell.angle_alpha   90.00
_cell.angle_beta   90.00
_cell.angle_gamma   90.00
#
_symmetry.space_group_name_H-M   'P 1'
#
loop_
_entity.id
_entity.type
_entity.pdbx_description
1 polymer ?
#
loop_
_entity_poly.entity_id
_entity_poly.type
_entity_poly.pdbx_seq_one_letter_code
_entity_poly.pdbx_strand_id
1 'polypeptide(L)'
;HPRAKKSTTAAAKIVLDAAVAAGAPEGIISWIDAPSLDMTNLLMKEADTILATGGPGMVKAAYSSGKPALGVGAGNTPAIIDDTADIKLAVNSIIHSKTFDNGMICASEQSCIVDKKIYKAVRKEFEDRGCYFLKADEIDKVRKTIIINGALNAKIVGQKPVTIAALAGVTIPEETKVLIGEVESVDISEEFAHEKLSPVLAMYKSENFNDALEKAAQLIADGGYGHTSSVYLNAVTEQEKLDAFSAKMKTCRVLVNTPSSFGGIGDLYNFKLAPSLTLGCGSWGGNSVSENVGVKHLVNIKTVAERRENMLWFRAPEKVYIKKGCLPVALDEVGNVMQKKKAFIVTDSFLYKNGYTKPITDKLDEMGVTHTTFFNVAPDPTLACAKEGVAAMNAFQPDCIIAVGGGSAMDAGKIMWVMYEHPEVDFLDLAMRFMDIRKRVYTFPKMGEKAYFIAVPTSAGTGSEATPFAVITDERTGVKYPLADYELMPNMAIVDADFHMTAPKGLTAASGIDAVTHCLEAYASMMATDYTDGLAIRSLQMIFQYLPRAYDNGPNDPVAREKMANAATMAGMAFANAFLGVCHSMAHKLGAFHHLPHGVANALMIDYVLRFNAAEVPAKMGTFPQYDHPHTLARYAEVADALGVKGRTDADKLEGLIKKI
;
A
#
# COMPACT_ATOMS: atom_id res chain seq x y z
N HIS A 1 -12.10 19.65 -35.87
CA HIS A 1 -12.45 18.48 -36.68
C HIS A 1 -13.08 18.92 -38.01
N PRO A 2 -12.58 18.49 -39.18
CA PRO A 2 -13.02 19.02 -40.48
C PRO A 2 -14.54 18.91 -40.75
N ARG A 3 -15.17 17.80 -40.32
CA ARG A 3 -16.61 17.56 -40.52
C ARG A 3 -17.50 18.28 -39.52
N ALA A 4 -16.99 18.69 -38.38
CA ALA A 4 -17.70 19.39 -37.29
C ALA A 4 -17.10 20.77 -37.00
N LYS A 5 -16.49 21.43 -37.99
CA LYS A 5 -15.76 22.69 -37.84
C LYS A 5 -16.57 23.74 -37.07
N LYS A 6 -17.81 24.03 -37.52
CA LYS A 6 -18.64 25.06 -36.87
C LYS A 6 -18.90 24.79 -35.40
N SER A 7 -19.30 23.56 -35.08
CA SER A 7 -19.59 23.16 -33.68
C SER A 7 -18.33 23.19 -32.81
N THR A 8 -17.21 22.68 -33.30
CA THR A 8 -15.92 22.67 -32.58
C THR A 8 -15.41 24.08 -32.32
N THR A 9 -15.49 24.96 -33.33
CA THR A 9 -15.08 26.37 -33.19
C THR A 9 -15.98 27.14 -32.20
N ALA A 10 -17.31 26.88 -32.25
CA ALA A 10 -18.23 27.50 -31.29
C ALA A 10 -17.97 27.05 -29.86
N ALA A 11 -17.72 25.75 -29.66
CA ALA A 11 -17.37 25.22 -28.34
C ALA A 11 -16.04 25.81 -27.82
N ALA A 12 -15.00 25.86 -28.67
CA ALA A 12 -13.72 26.44 -28.31
C ALA A 12 -13.86 27.92 -27.91
N LYS A 13 -14.70 28.67 -28.63
CA LYS A 13 -14.96 30.07 -28.30
C LYS A 13 -15.67 30.23 -26.95
N ILE A 14 -16.69 29.43 -26.66
CA ILE A 14 -17.38 29.48 -25.36
C ILE A 14 -16.41 29.20 -24.21
N VAL A 15 -15.53 28.21 -24.37
CA VAL A 15 -14.55 27.86 -23.34
C VAL A 15 -13.51 28.98 -23.19
N LEU A 16 -13.05 29.58 -24.29
CA LEU A 16 -12.12 30.70 -24.25
C LEU A 16 -12.73 31.92 -23.56
N ASP A 17 -13.96 32.31 -23.95
CA ASP A 17 -14.66 33.44 -23.37
C ASP A 17 -14.86 33.26 -21.85
N ALA A 18 -15.25 32.07 -21.40
CA ALA A 18 -15.41 31.72 -19.99
C ALA A 18 -14.05 31.76 -19.23
N ALA A 19 -13.00 31.23 -19.83
CA ALA A 19 -11.66 31.23 -19.22
C ALA A 19 -11.12 32.67 -19.06
N VAL A 20 -11.25 33.51 -20.09
CA VAL A 20 -10.83 34.92 -20.05
C VAL A 20 -11.64 35.69 -19.01
N ALA A 21 -12.95 35.46 -18.92
CA ALA A 21 -13.80 36.05 -17.88
C ALA A 21 -13.40 35.63 -16.44
N ALA A 22 -12.80 34.45 -16.30
CA ALA A 22 -12.24 33.95 -15.03
C ALA A 22 -10.79 34.46 -14.77
N GLY A 23 -10.21 35.27 -15.63
CA GLY A 23 -8.87 35.86 -15.48
C GLY A 23 -7.76 35.16 -16.23
N ALA A 24 -8.07 34.24 -17.13
CA ALA A 24 -7.05 33.64 -18.00
C ALA A 24 -6.58 34.66 -19.10
N PRO A 25 -5.32 34.55 -19.58
CA PRO A 25 -4.85 35.37 -20.68
C PRO A 25 -5.64 35.14 -21.96
N GLU A 26 -5.79 36.20 -22.78
CA GLU A 26 -6.34 36.04 -24.12
C GLU A 26 -5.47 35.11 -24.97
N GLY A 27 -6.07 34.35 -25.86
CA GLY A 27 -5.37 33.47 -26.79
C GLY A 27 -4.88 32.14 -26.25
N ILE A 28 -5.27 31.77 -25.01
CA ILE A 28 -4.93 30.44 -24.43
C ILE A 28 -5.58 29.28 -25.17
N ILE A 29 -6.64 29.52 -25.92
CA ILE A 29 -7.29 28.54 -26.79
C ILE A 29 -7.30 29.10 -28.20
N SER A 30 -6.77 28.30 -29.13
CA SER A 30 -6.72 28.67 -30.57
C SER A 30 -7.21 27.50 -31.42
N TRP A 31 -7.57 27.75 -32.66
CA TRP A 31 -7.98 26.75 -33.61
C TRP A 31 -7.52 27.05 -35.03
N ILE A 32 -7.44 26.03 -35.87
CA ILE A 32 -7.09 26.16 -37.28
C ILE A 32 -8.37 26.22 -38.09
N ASP A 33 -8.63 27.36 -38.75
CA ASP A 33 -9.84 27.56 -39.54
C ASP A 33 -9.86 26.79 -40.87
N ALA A 34 -8.71 26.59 -41.49
CA ALA A 34 -8.55 25.84 -42.72
C ALA A 34 -7.68 24.58 -42.46
N PRO A 35 -8.25 23.53 -41.84
CA PRO A 35 -7.50 22.32 -41.51
C PRO A 35 -7.04 21.59 -42.78
N SER A 36 -5.75 21.26 -42.82
CA SER A 36 -5.11 20.45 -43.85
C SER A 36 -4.11 19.48 -43.23
N LEU A 37 -3.60 18.55 -44.01
CA LEU A 37 -2.57 17.62 -43.55
C LEU A 37 -1.27 18.39 -43.25
N ASP A 38 -0.93 19.39 -44.07
CA ASP A 38 0.26 20.24 -43.88
C ASP A 38 0.18 21.02 -42.55
N MET A 39 -1.00 21.58 -42.24
CA MET A 39 -1.22 22.27 -40.96
C MET A 39 -1.14 21.31 -39.77
N THR A 40 -1.63 20.06 -39.92
CA THR A 40 -1.50 19.04 -38.88
C THR A 40 -0.03 18.69 -38.65
N ASN A 41 0.72 18.46 -39.71
CA ASN A 41 2.15 18.16 -39.62
C ASN A 41 2.96 19.34 -39.04
N LEU A 42 2.63 20.57 -39.39
CA LEU A 42 3.24 21.77 -38.83
C LEU A 42 2.93 21.87 -37.32
N LEU A 43 1.69 21.69 -36.95
CA LEU A 43 1.30 21.70 -35.52
C LEU A 43 2.05 20.61 -34.71
N MET A 44 2.17 19.41 -35.24
CA MET A 44 2.92 18.31 -34.59
C MET A 44 4.42 18.64 -34.46
N LYS A 45 4.97 19.42 -35.39
CA LYS A 45 6.38 19.85 -35.36
C LYS A 45 6.63 20.97 -34.37
N GLU A 46 5.71 21.91 -34.25
CA GLU A 46 5.94 23.17 -33.49
C GLU A 46 5.40 23.09 -32.06
N ALA A 47 4.42 22.20 -31.76
CA ALA A 47 3.85 22.04 -30.41
C ALA A 47 4.89 21.53 -29.42
N ASP A 48 4.81 21.94 -28.16
CA ASP A 48 5.65 21.44 -27.05
C ASP A 48 5.19 20.05 -26.60
N THR A 49 3.87 19.80 -26.62
CA THR A 49 3.25 18.52 -26.28
C THR A 49 2.06 18.26 -27.21
N ILE A 50 1.93 17.05 -27.68
CA ILE A 50 0.85 16.64 -28.58
C ILE A 50 -0.15 15.77 -27.82
N LEU A 51 -1.42 16.13 -27.89
CA LEU A 51 -2.54 15.27 -27.46
C LEU A 51 -3.28 14.81 -28.71
N ALA A 52 -3.16 13.51 -29.05
CA ALA A 52 -3.70 12.96 -30.28
C ALA A 52 -4.75 11.89 -30.00
N THR A 53 -6.02 12.18 -30.29
CA THR A 53 -7.12 11.20 -30.27
C THR A 53 -7.58 10.97 -31.71
N GLY A 54 -7.40 9.76 -32.22
CA GLY A 54 -7.76 9.47 -33.60
C GLY A 54 -7.38 8.06 -34.06
N GLY A 55 -7.49 7.84 -35.35
CA GLY A 55 -7.14 6.53 -35.93
C GLY A 55 -5.65 6.22 -35.83
N PRO A 56 -5.25 4.92 -36.01
CA PRO A 56 -3.86 4.47 -35.79
C PRO A 56 -2.80 5.26 -36.54
N GLY A 57 -3.11 5.74 -37.75
CA GLY A 57 -2.19 6.56 -38.56
C GLY A 57 -1.87 7.91 -37.92
N MET A 58 -2.86 8.58 -37.33
CA MET A 58 -2.66 9.86 -36.64
C MET A 58 -1.87 9.67 -35.36
N VAL A 59 -2.16 8.64 -34.58
CA VAL A 59 -1.43 8.31 -33.35
C VAL A 59 0.03 7.97 -33.66
N LYS A 60 0.28 7.19 -34.71
CA LYS A 60 1.62 6.89 -35.18
C LYS A 60 2.38 8.17 -35.61
N ALA A 61 1.71 9.07 -36.34
CA ALA A 61 2.32 10.34 -36.76
C ALA A 61 2.69 11.20 -35.54
N ALA A 62 1.82 11.30 -34.52
CA ALA A 62 2.08 12.02 -33.28
C ALA A 62 3.32 11.48 -32.55
N TYR A 63 3.41 10.16 -32.36
CA TYR A 63 4.58 9.53 -31.72
C TYR A 63 5.85 9.61 -32.57
N SER A 64 5.72 9.72 -33.89
CA SER A 64 6.86 9.85 -34.81
C SER A 64 7.33 11.28 -35.03
N SER A 65 6.65 12.29 -34.45
CA SER A 65 6.97 13.71 -34.61
C SER A 65 8.27 14.16 -33.92
N GLY A 66 8.79 13.36 -32.99
CA GLY A 66 9.93 13.74 -32.12
C GLY A 66 9.55 14.65 -30.95
N LYS A 67 8.27 14.93 -30.74
CA LYS A 67 7.74 15.71 -29.62
C LYS A 67 7.12 14.79 -28.57
N PRO A 68 7.06 15.22 -27.30
CA PRO A 68 6.25 14.54 -26.30
C PRO A 68 4.81 14.39 -26.80
N ALA A 69 4.31 13.17 -26.85
CA ALA A 69 2.98 12.88 -27.36
C ALA A 69 2.19 11.97 -26.46
N LEU A 70 0.91 12.29 -26.29
CA LEU A 70 -0.11 11.50 -25.63
C LEU A 70 -1.12 11.06 -26.69
N GLY A 71 -0.86 9.92 -27.31
CA GLY A 71 -1.72 9.36 -28.34
C GLY A 71 -2.59 8.24 -27.76
N VAL A 72 -3.84 8.14 -28.22
CA VAL A 72 -4.75 7.07 -27.83
C VAL A 72 -5.29 6.35 -29.05
N GLY A 73 -5.30 5.02 -28.97
CA GLY A 73 -5.67 4.12 -30.04
C GLY A 73 -7.17 3.89 -30.17
N ALA A 74 -7.54 3.04 -31.13
CA ALA A 74 -8.89 2.53 -31.33
C ALA A 74 -9.28 1.58 -30.17
N GLY A 75 -10.57 1.50 -29.89
CA GLY A 75 -11.14 0.57 -28.93
C GLY A 75 -12.01 -0.50 -29.62
N ASN A 76 -11.97 -1.72 -29.14
CA ASN A 76 -12.88 -2.78 -29.54
C ASN A 76 -13.45 -3.46 -28.30
N THR A 77 -14.26 -2.72 -27.55
CA THR A 77 -14.74 -3.09 -26.22
C THR A 77 -15.71 -4.28 -26.26
N PRO A 78 -15.34 -5.46 -25.72
CA PRO A 78 -16.28 -6.55 -25.48
C PRO A 78 -17.00 -6.35 -24.15
N ALA A 79 -18.27 -6.76 -24.08
CA ALA A 79 -19.07 -6.86 -22.87
C ALA A 79 -19.52 -8.32 -22.67
N ILE A 80 -19.12 -8.93 -21.54
CA ILE A 80 -19.62 -10.26 -21.15
C ILE A 80 -20.87 -10.09 -20.29
N ILE A 81 -21.92 -10.85 -20.57
CA ILE A 81 -23.10 -11.00 -19.70
C ILE A 81 -23.11 -12.44 -19.18
N ASP A 82 -22.65 -12.59 -17.93
CA ASP A 82 -22.62 -13.87 -17.23
C ASP A 82 -24.01 -14.33 -16.79
N ASP A 83 -24.20 -15.64 -16.57
CA ASP A 83 -25.49 -16.20 -16.15
C ASP A 83 -25.97 -15.70 -14.76
N THR A 84 -25.09 -15.08 -13.98
CA THR A 84 -25.42 -14.45 -12.68
C THR A 84 -25.73 -12.95 -12.77
N ALA A 85 -25.69 -12.37 -13.97
CA ALA A 85 -25.92 -10.94 -14.18
C ALA A 85 -27.38 -10.53 -13.96
N ASP A 86 -27.60 -9.31 -13.49
CA ASP A 86 -28.90 -8.64 -13.64
C ASP A 86 -29.09 -8.27 -15.12
N ILE A 87 -29.93 -9.03 -15.80
CA ILE A 87 -30.20 -8.90 -17.25
C ILE A 87 -30.71 -7.50 -17.58
N LYS A 88 -31.62 -6.94 -16.76
CA LYS A 88 -32.18 -5.62 -17.00
C LYS A 88 -31.16 -4.52 -16.89
N LEU A 89 -30.33 -4.61 -15.86
CA LEU A 89 -29.20 -3.69 -15.67
C LEU A 89 -28.21 -3.78 -16.82
N ALA A 90 -27.78 -4.99 -17.20
CA ALA A 90 -26.80 -5.23 -18.25
C ALA A 90 -27.27 -4.68 -19.59
N VAL A 91 -28.46 -5.09 -20.03
CA VAL A 91 -29.02 -4.68 -21.33
C VAL A 91 -29.27 -3.16 -21.38
N ASN A 92 -29.86 -2.59 -20.31
CA ASN A 92 -30.07 -1.15 -20.23
C ASN A 92 -28.76 -0.37 -20.31
N SER A 93 -27.74 -0.81 -19.58
CA SER A 93 -26.42 -0.20 -19.58
C SER A 93 -25.77 -0.22 -20.97
N ILE A 94 -25.82 -1.35 -21.64
CA ILE A 94 -25.25 -1.50 -23.01
C ILE A 94 -26.00 -0.61 -24.01
N ILE A 95 -27.33 -0.58 -23.96
CA ILE A 95 -28.14 0.30 -24.86
C ILE A 95 -27.79 1.77 -24.57
N HIS A 96 -27.75 2.16 -23.30
CA HIS A 96 -27.45 3.53 -22.90
C HIS A 96 -26.06 3.97 -23.38
N SER A 97 -25.06 3.11 -23.16
CA SER A 97 -23.70 3.31 -23.64
C SER A 97 -23.60 3.37 -25.14
N LYS A 98 -24.32 2.48 -25.87
CA LYS A 98 -24.26 2.36 -27.34
C LYS A 98 -25.03 3.46 -28.04
N THR A 99 -26.01 4.06 -27.40
CA THR A 99 -26.78 5.19 -27.96
C THR A 99 -26.21 6.56 -27.57
N PHE A 100 -25.34 6.61 -26.56
CA PHE A 100 -24.63 7.82 -26.23
C PHE A 100 -23.73 8.24 -27.39
N ASP A 101 -23.93 9.47 -27.87
CA ASP A 101 -23.22 10.02 -29.01
C ASP A 101 -23.28 9.09 -30.26
N ASN A 102 -24.41 8.39 -30.45
CA ASN A 102 -24.57 7.37 -31.47
C ASN A 102 -23.41 6.36 -31.54
N GLY A 103 -22.89 5.93 -30.40
CA GLY A 103 -21.85 4.92 -30.31
C GLY A 103 -20.45 5.37 -30.78
N MET A 104 -20.22 6.67 -30.88
CA MET A 104 -18.91 7.20 -31.32
C MET A 104 -17.83 7.15 -30.24
N ILE A 105 -18.20 7.03 -28.96
CA ILE A 105 -17.21 6.89 -27.91
C ILE A 105 -16.44 5.59 -28.07
N CYS A 106 -15.11 5.67 -28.13
CA CYS A 106 -14.23 4.52 -28.36
C CYS A 106 -14.31 3.44 -27.26
N ALA A 107 -14.81 3.79 -26.07
CA ALA A 107 -15.11 2.83 -25.00
C ALA A 107 -16.49 2.17 -25.12
N SER A 108 -17.33 2.55 -26.10
CA SER A 108 -18.65 1.93 -26.23
C SER A 108 -18.53 0.45 -26.63
N GLU A 109 -19.44 -0.37 -26.15
CA GLU A 109 -19.46 -1.81 -26.43
C GLU A 109 -19.57 -2.06 -27.94
N GLN A 110 -18.63 -2.82 -28.46
CA GLN A 110 -18.63 -3.25 -29.87
C GLN A 110 -19.22 -4.66 -30.01
N SER A 111 -19.10 -5.44 -28.96
CA SER A 111 -19.53 -6.84 -28.92
C SER A 111 -20.16 -7.17 -27.59
N CYS A 112 -21.22 -7.97 -27.58
CA CYS A 112 -21.88 -8.49 -26.39
C CYS A 112 -21.80 -10.02 -26.43
N ILE A 113 -21.16 -10.62 -25.41
CA ILE A 113 -20.96 -12.07 -25.31
C ILE A 113 -21.84 -12.59 -24.19
N VAL A 114 -22.83 -13.40 -24.49
CA VAL A 114 -23.89 -13.78 -23.56
C VAL A 114 -23.84 -15.28 -23.25
N ASP A 115 -23.88 -15.65 -21.98
CA ASP A 115 -23.98 -17.04 -21.55
C ASP A 115 -25.23 -17.69 -22.12
N LYS A 116 -25.10 -18.91 -22.68
CA LYS A 116 -26.18 -19.65 -23.33
C LYS A 116 -27.42 -19.85 -22.48
N LYS A 117 -27.27 -19.93 -21.16
CA LYS A 117 -28.39 -20.16 -20.23
C LYS A 117 -29.36 -18.97 -20.22
N ILE A 118 -28.84 -17.76 -20.36
CA ILE A 118 -29.65 -16.54 -20.32
C ILE A 118 -29.81 -15.86 -21.68
N TYR A 119 -29.21 -16.41 -22.72
CA TYR A 119 -29.17 -15.80 -24.07
C TYR A 119 -30.55 -15.37 -24.58
N LYS A 120 -31.55 -16.25 -24.46
CA LYS A 120 -32.93 -15.93 -24.94
C LYS A 120 -33.57 -14.79 -24.13
N ALA A 121 -33.30 -14.72 -22.82
CA ALA A 121 -33.83 -13.67 -21.97
C ALA A 121 -33.15 -12.32 -22.25
N VAL A 122 -31.84 -12.32 -22.46
CA VAL A 122 -31.06 -11.12 -22.83
C VAL A 122 -31.51 -10.62 -24.23
N ARG A 123 -31.66 -11.53 -25.21
CA ARG A 123 -32.15 -11.17 -26.54
C ARG A 123 -33.52 -10.51 -26.49
N LYS A 124 -34.44 -11.12 -25.72
CA LYS A 124 -35.80 -10.56 -25.56
C LYS A 124 -35.75 -9.18 -24.87
N GLU A 125 -34.93 -8.99 -23.87
CA GLU A 125 -34.81 -7.70 -23.19
C GLU A 125 -34.27 -6.61 -24.13
N PHE A 126 -33.33 -6.93 -25.04
CA PHE A 126 -32.88 -5.99 -26.06
C PHE A 126 -34.05 -5.63 -27.05
N GLU A 127 -34.81 -6.61 -27.46
CA GLU A 127 -35.99 -6.37 -28.33
C GLU A 127 -37.04 -5.49 -27.64
N ASP A 128 -37.39 -5.83 -26.40
CA ASP A 128 -38.38 -5.09 -25.61
C ASP A 128 -37.96 -3.63 -25.36
N ARG A 129 -36.67 -3.34 -25.43
CA ARG A 129 -36.11 -1.97 -25.27
C ARG A 129 -35.86 -1.24 -26.59
N GLY A 130 -36.30 -1.79 -27.73
CA GLY A 130 -36.28 -1.14 -29.05
C GLY A 130 -34.98 -1.36 -29.81
N CYS A 131 -34.27 -2.45 -29.58
CA CYS A 131 -33.19 -2.89 -30.45
C CYS A 131 -33.74 -3.78 -31.59
N TYR A 132 -33.09 -3.70 -32.73
CA TYR A 132 -33.48 -4.48 -33.90
C TYR A 132 -32.44 -5.58 -34.19
N PHE A 133 -32.88 -6.84 -34.16
CA PHE A 133 -32.06 -7.98 -34.56
C PHE A 133 -32.13 -8.18 -36.04
N LEU A 134 -30.99 -8.11 -36.71
CA LEU A 134 -30.87 -8.31 -38.15
C LEU A 134 -31.25 -9.74 -38.52
N LYS A 135 -32.07 -9.90 -39.57
CA LYS A 135 -32.44 -11.21 -40.14
C LYS A 135 -31.27 -11.76 -40.94
N ALA A 136 -31.34 -13.06 -41.27
CA ALA A 136 -30.26 -13.74 -41.98
C ALA A 136 -29.90 -13.10 -43.33
N ASP A 137 -30.88 -12.59 -44.08
CA ASP A 137 -30.67 -11.88 -45.34
C ASP A 137 -30.22 -10.42 -45.18
N GLU A 138 -30.36 -9.85 -43.99
CA GLU A 138 -29.99 -8.46 -43.65
C GLU A 138 -28.57 -8.38 -43.12
N ILE A 139 -28.11 -9.40 -42.38
CA ILE A 139 -26.78 -9.45 -41.79
C ILE A 139 -25.69 -9.21 -42.83
N ASP A 140 -25.72 -9.90 -43.97
CA ASP A 140 -24.70 -9.77 -45.01
C ASP A 140 -24.69 -8.39 -45.66
N LYS A 141 -25.83 -7.73 -45.75
CA LYS A 141 -25.94 -6.37 -46.29
C LYS A 141 -25.29 -5.37 -45.31
N VAL A 142 -25.59 -5.51 -44.03
CA VAL A 142 -25.01 -4.66 -43.01
C VAL A 142 -23.50 -4.93 -42.85
N ARG A 143 -23.07 -6.21 -42.88
CA ARG A 143 -21.65 -6.61 -42.86
C ARG A 143 -20.84 -5.87 -43.92
N LYS A 144 -21.28 -5.90 -45.17
CA LYS A 144 -20.65 -5.18 -46.29
C LYS A 144 -20.70 -3.66 -46.16
N THR A 145 -21.53 -3.13 -45.28
CA THR A 145 -21.65 -1.69 -45.01
C THR A 145 -20.74 -1.22 -43.89
N ILE A 146 -20.40 -2.10 -42.93
CA ILE A 146 -19.52 -1.77 -41.78
C ILE A 146 -18.09 -1.54 -42.27
N ILE A 147 -17.52 -2.48 -43.00
CA ILE A 147 -16.14 -2.43 -43.49
C ILE A 147 -16.13 -2.30 -45.00
N ILE A 148 -15.41 -1.34 -45.54
CA ILE A 148 -15.23 -1.12 -46.98
C ILE A 148 -13.72 -1.07 -47.25
N ASN A 149 -13.25 -1.91 -48.15
CA ASN A 149 -11.83 -2.01 -48.51
C ASN A 149 -10.91 -2.22 -47.30
N GLY A 150 -11.32 -3.03 -46.35
CA GLY A 150 -10.55 -3.35 -45.14
C GLY A 150 -10.52 -2.23 -44.07
N ALA A 151 -11.31 -1.18 -44.24
CA ALA A 151 -11.37 -0.07 -43.26
C ALA A 151 -12.82 0.22 -42.84
N LEU A 152 -12.99 0.76 -41.64
CA LEU A 152 -14.30 1.20 -41.14
C LEU A 152 -14.92 2.23 -42.10
N ASN A 153 -16.15 1.98 -42.48
CA ASN A 153 -16.90 2.91 -43.32
C ASN A 153 -17.20 4.22 -42.62
N ALA A 154 -16.51 5.25 -42.98
CA ALA A 154 -16.67 6.58 -42.41
C ALA A 154 -18.10 7.16 -42.52
N LYS A 155 -18.98 6.60 -43.40
CA LYS A 155 -20.35 7.07 -43.55
C LYS A 155 -21.30 6.57 -42.46
N ILE A 156 -20.92 5.52 -41.70
CA ILE A 156 -21.76 5.01 -40.60
C ILE A 156 -21.37 5.59 -39.25
N VAL A 157 -20.19 6.20 -39.15
CA VAL A 157 -19.68 6.71 -37.88
C VAL A 157 -20.60 7.79 -37.31
N GLY A 158 -21.14 7.56 -36.10
CA GLY A 158 -22.04 8.46 -35.39
C GLY A 158 -23.42 8.64 -36.04
N GLN A 159 -23.80 7.77 -36.98
CA GLN A 159 -25.11 7.82 -37.63
C GLN A 159 -26.19 7.08 -36.84
N LYS A 160 -27.44 7.45 -37.05
CA LYS A 160 -28.58 6.74 -36.47
C LYS A 160 -28.73 5.34 -37.10
N PRO A 161 -29.31 4.36 -36.36
CA PRO A 161 -29.54 3.01 -36.91
C PRO A 161 -30.30 2.99 -38.24
N VAL A 162 -31.34 3.81 -38.38
CA VAL A 162 -32.12 3.93 -39.62
C VAL A 162 -31.28 4.40 -40.83
N THR A 163 -30.35 5.32 -40.61
CA THR A 163 -29.42 5.79 -41.63
C THR A 163 -28.49 4.67 -42.09
N ILE A 164 -27.95 3.91 -41.12
CA ILE A 164 -27.02 2.79 -41.38
C ILE A 164 -27.77 1.66 -42.14
N ALA A 165 -28.97 1.31 -41.67
CA ALA A 165 -29.80 0.33 -42.31
C ALA A 165 -30.14 0.73 -43.78
N ALA A 166 -30.53 1.99 -44.00
CA ALA A 166 -30.80 2.50 -45.35
C ALA A 166 -29.57 2.44 -46.25
N LEU A 167 -28.36 2.75 -45.75
CA LEU A 167 -27.10 2.59 -46.48
C LEU A 167 -26.82 1.12 -46.85
N ALA A 168 -27.29 0.18 -46.04
CA ALA A 168 -27.18 -1.25 -46.27
C ALA A 168 -28.31 -1.80 -47.15
N GLY A 169 -29.31 -0.98 -47.50
CA GLY A 169 -30.51 -1.44 -48.23
C GLY A 169 -31.43 -2.32 -47.36
N VAL A 170 -31.52 -2.01 -46.08
CA VAL A 170 -32.35 -2.69 -45.07
C VAL A 170 -33.38 -1.69 -44.51
N THR A 171 -34.64 -2.13 -44.37
CA THR A 171 -35.71 -1.30 -43.76
C THR A 171 -35.99 -1.77 -42.36
N ILE A 172 -35.93 -0.84 -41.39
CA ILE A 172 -36.13 -1.08 -39.96
C ILE A 172 -37.12 -0.06 -39.36
N PRO A 173 -37.72 -0.30 -38.20
CA PRO A 173 -38.50 0.70 -37.49
C PRO A 173 -37.71 1.99 -37.20
N GLU A 174 -38.36 3.14 -37.30
CA GLU A 174 -37.69 4.46 -37.17
C GLU A 174 -37.16 4.70 -35.80
N GLU A 175 -37.80 4.17 -34.76
CA GLU A 175 -37.45 4.28 -33.34
C GLU A 175 -36.34 3.31 -32.89
N THR A 176 -35.78 2.52 -33.81
CA THR A 176 -34.72 1.55 -33.49
C THR A 176 -33.53 2.24 -32.85
N LYS A 177 -33.13 1.73 -31.69
CA LYS A 177 -32.02 2.29 -30.87
C LYS A 177 -30.64 1.71 -31.25
N VAL A 178 -30.59 0.38 -31.50
CA VAL A 178 -29.35 -0.32 -31.83
C VAL A 178 -29.66 -1.43 -32.85
N LEU A 179 -28.80 -1.58 -33.84
CA LEU A 179 -28.81 -2.73 -34.76
C LEU A 179 -27.95 -3.84 -34.15
N ILE A 180 -28.50 -5.04 -34.04
CA ILE A 180 -27.78 -6.19 -33.49
C ILE A 180 -27.63 -7.27 -34.52
N GLY A 181 -26.38 -7.66 -34.79
CA GLY A 181 -26.02 -8.82 -35.57
C GLY A 181 -25.66 -10.00 -34.68
N GLU A 182 -26.43 -11.10 -34.78
CA GLU A 182 -26.07 -12.36 -34.13
C GLU A 182 -25.04 -13.08 -35.01
N VAL A 183 -23.81 -13.18 -34.52
CA VAL A 183 -22.66 -13.73 -35.25
C VAL A 183 -21.91 -14.74 -34.38
N GLU A 184 -21.16 -15.65 -35.00
CA GLU A 184 -20.48 -16.74 -34.32
C GLU A 184 -18.96 -16.49 -34.22
N SER A 185 -18.37 -16.00 -35.32
CA SER A 185 -16.93 -15.78 -35.38
C SER A 185 -16.51 -14.48 -34.68
N VAL A 186 -15.51 -14.58 -33.79
CA VAL A 186 -14.83 -13.43 -33.17
C VAL A 186 -13.55 -13.05 -33.92
N ASP A 187 -13.21 -13.76 -34.98
CA ASP A 187 -12.04 -13.48 -35.81
C ASP A 187 -12.22 -12.18 -36.59
N ILE A 188 -11.12 -11.45 -36.79
CA ILE A 188 -11.13 -10.15 -37.47
C ILE A 188 -11.61 -10.21 -38.95
N SER A 189 -11.72 -11.39 -39.53
CA SER A 189 -12.34 -11.58 -40.85
C SER A 189 -13.87 -11.41 -40.83
N GLU A 190 -14.48 -11.43 -39.63
CA GLU A 190 -15.90 -11.09 -39.44
C GLU A 190 -16.03 -9.58 -39.21
N GLU A 191 -16.73 -8.86 -40.08
CA GLU A 191 -16.85 -7.42 -40.02
C GLU A 191 -17.56 -6.92 -38.76
N PHE A 192 -18.45 -7.71 -38.16
CA PHE A 192 -19.06 -7.41 -36.88
C PHE A 192 -18.09 -7.51 -35.71
N ALA A 193 -16.94 -8.17 -35.85
CA ALA A 193 -15.90 -8.23 -34.82
C ALA A 193 -15.07 -6.95 -34.71
N HIS A 194 -15.13 -6.05 -35.68
CA HIS A 194 -14.42 -4.79 -35.72
C HIS A 194 -15.04 -3.69 -34.83
N GLU A 195 -14.27 -2.64 -34.55
CA GLU A 195 -14.81 -1.38 -34.04
C GLU A 195 -15.73 -0.74 -35.06
N LYS A 196 -16.91 -0.29 -34.63
CA LYS A 196 -17.96 0.20 -35.55
C LYS A 196 -18.28 1.69 -35.36
N LEU A 197 -17.93 2.28 -34.22
CA LEU A 197 -18.17 3.70 -33.86
C LEU A 197 -19.58 4.19 -34.23
N SER A 198 -20.57 3.33 -34.01
CA SER A 198 -21.97 3.53 -34.42
C SER A 198 -22.88 2.65 -33.57
N PRO A 199 -24.20 2.85 -33.53
CA PRO A 199 -25.15 2.02 -32.82
C PRO A 199 -25.40 0.66 -33.52
N VAL A 200 -24.32 -0.03 -33.88
CA VAL A 200 -24.29 -1.41 -34.36
C VAL A 200 -23.52 -2.26 -33.36
N LEU A 201 -24.11 -3.37 -32.91
CA LEU A 201 -23.59 -4.27 -31.92
C LEU A 201 -23.51 -5.71 -32.47
N ALA A 202 -22.37 -6.38 -32.23
CA ALA A 202 -22.29 -7.83 -32.44
C ALA A 202 -22.82 -8.54 -31.19
N MET A 203 -23.56 -9.62 -31.34
CA MET A 203 -24.00 -10.46 -30.24
C MET A 203 -23.55 -11.90 -30.46
N TYR A 204 -22.78 -12.39 -29.49
CA TYR A 204 -22.20 -13.73 -29.46
C TYR A 204 -22.84 -14.56 -28.37
N LYS A 205 -22.96 -15.87 -28.63
CA LYS A 205 -23.36 -16.85 -27.62
C LYS A 205 -22.11 -17.53 -27.06
N SER A 206 -22.02 -17.68 -25.75
CA SER A 206 -20.96 -18.46 -25.08
C SER A 206 -21.50 -19.70 -24.39
N GLU A 207 -20.71 -20.76 -24.37
CA GLU A 207 -21.04 -22.02 -23.72
C GLU A 207 -20.98 -21.89 -22.17
N ASN A 208 -20.08 -21.08 -21.66
CA ASN A 208 -19.87 -20.77 -20.26
C ASN A 208 -18.97 -19.52 -20.14
N PHE A 209 -18.67 -19.12 -18.90
CA PHE A 209 -17.84 -17.94 -18.64
C PHE A 209 -16.44 -18.02 -19.25
N ASN A 210 -15.78 -19.19 -19.22
CA ASN A 210 -14.44 -19.34 -19.80
C ASN A 210 -14.45 -19.19 -21.33
N ASP A 211 -15.46 -19.71 -22.02
CA ASP A 211 -15.63 -19.48 -23.44
C ASP A 211 -15.88 -18.00 -23.74
N ALA A 212 -16.71 -17.34 -22.94
CA ALA A 212 -16.92 -15.89 -23.07
C ALA A 212 -15.62 -15.11 -22.87
N LEU A 213 -14.80 -15.52 -21.91
CA LEU A 213 -13.51 -14.91 -21.60
C LEU A 213 -12.52 -15.02 -22.76
N GLU A 214 -12.43 -16.20 -23.41
CA GLU A 214 -11.56 -16.39 -24.57
C GLU A 214 -12.05 -15.57 -25.78
N LYS A 215 -13.36 -15.56 -26.05
CA LYS A 215 -13.94 -14.72 -27.12
C LYS A 215 -13.66 -13.23 -26.90
N ALA A 216 -13.83 -12.74 -25.66
CA ALA A 216 -13.52 -11.35 -25.30
C ALA A 216 -12.03 -11.03 -25.49
N ALA A 217 -11.14 -11.94 -25.06
CA ALA A 217 -9.70 -11.78 -25.22
C ALA A 217 -9.28 -11.72 -26.69
N GLN A 218 -9.88 -12.53 -27.56
CA GLN A 218 -9.62 -12.53 -28.99
C GLN A 218 -10.06 -11.20 -29.63
N LEU A 219 -11.27 -10.72 -29.34
CA LEU A 219 -11.75 -9.41 -29.83
C LEU A 219 -10.86 -8.25 -29.45
N ILE A 220 -10.28 -8.29 -28.21
CA ILE A 220 -9.30 -7.30 -27.76
C ILE A 220 -7.98 -7.44 -28.52
N ALA A 221 -7.52 -8.67 -28.73
CA ALA A 221 -6.27 -8.94 -29.45
C ALA A 221 -6.28 -8.41 -30.88
N ASP A 222 -7.42 -8.49 -31.52
CA ASP A 222 -7.58 -8.12 -32.93
C ASP A 222 -7.77 -6.62 -33.17
N GLY A 223 -8.11 -5.82 -32.15
CA GLY A 223 -8.32 -4.40 -32.41
C GLY A 223 -8.50 -3.48 -31.22
N GLY A 224 -8.35 -3.98 -29.99
CA GLY A 224 -8.69 -3.23 -28.79
C GLY A 224 -7.65 -3.25 -27.68
N TYR A 225 -6.41 -3.63 -27.95
CA TYR A 225 -5.37 -3.72 -26.92
C TYR A 225 -5.23 -2.44 -26.11
N GLY A 226 -5.24 -2.60 -24.78
CA GLY A 226 -5.06 -1.56 -23.81
C GLY A 226 -6.27 -0.66 -23.57
N HIS A 227 -7.34 -0.76 -24.36
CA HIS A 227 -8.44 0.20 -24.28
C HIS A 227 -9.40 -0.10 -23.11
N THR A 228 -10.48 -0.80 -23.33
CA THR A 228 -11.57 -1.00 -22.35
C THR A 228 -12.19 -2.39 -22.52
N SER A 229 -12.61 -3.01 -21.43
CA SER A 229 -13.41 -4.23 -21.40
C SER A 229 -14.48 -4.12 -20.32
N SER A 230 -15.61 -4.81 -20.51
CA SER A 230 -16.75 -4.76 -19.62
C SER A 230 -17.28 -6.14 -19.27
N VAL A 231 -17.77 -6.31 -18.04
CA VAL A 231 -18.39 -7.54 -17.57
C VAL A 231 -19.60 -7.23 -16.69
N TYR A 232 -20.68 -7.97 -16.90
CA TYR A 232 -21.89 -7.96 -16.08
C TYR A 232 -22.04 -9.30 -15.40
N LEU A 233 -22.01 -9.31 -14.07
CA LEU A 233 -22.10 -10.49 -13.21
C LEU A 233 -22.51 -10.08 -11.79
N ASN A 234 -22.80 -11.06 -10.93
CA ASN A 234 -22.95 -10.79 -9.51
C ASN A 234 -21.55 -10.62 -8.86
N ALA A 235 -21.09 -9.38 -8.74
CA ALA A 235 -19.75 -9.09 -8.24
C ALA A 235 -19.52 -9.48 -6.78
N VAL A 236 -20.58 -9.80 -6.01
CA VAL A 236 -20.47 -10.25 -4.62
C VAL A 236 -20.17 -11.75 -4.54
N THR A 237 -20.83 -12.55 -5.38
CA THR A 237 -20.71 -14.02 -5.34
C THR A 237 -19.68 -14.58 -6.31
N GLU A 238 -19.35 -13.85 -7.38
CA GLU A 238 -18.53 -14.30 -8.50
C GLU A 238 -17.14 -13.64 -8.53
N GLN A 239 -16.51 -13.46 -7.36
CA GLN A 239 -15.20 -12.81 -7.28
C GLN A 239 -14.13 -13.54 -8.11
N GLU A 240 -14.15 -14.87 -8.12
CA GLU A 240 -13.20 -15.67 -8.92
C GLU A 240 -13.33 -15.39 -10.42
N LYS A 241 -14.55 -15.23 -10.93
CA LYS A 241 -14.79 -14.87 -12.32
C LYS A 241 -14.29 -13.44 -12.62
N LEU A 242 -14.52 -12.51 -11.70
CA LEU A 242 -14.05 -11.14 -11.82
C LEU A 242 -12.52 -11.06 -11.83
N ASP A 243 -11.86 -11.81 -10.96
CA ASP A 243 -10.40 -11.90 -10.91
C ASP A 243 -9.83 -12.51 -12.19
N ALA A 244 -10.45 -13.59 -12.69
CA ALA A 244 -10.08 -14.23 -13.96
C ALA A 244 -10.26 -13.27 -15.15
N PHE A 245 -11.37 -12.52 -15.20
CA PHE A 245 -11.61 -11.49 -16.21
C PHE A 245 -10.53 -10.39 -16.17
N SER A 246 -10.28 -9.83 -14.99
CA SER A 246 -9.30 -8.77 -14.80
C SER A 246 -7.88 -9.20 -15.17
N ALA A 247 -7.50 -10.44 -14.84
CA ALA A 247 -6.19 -11.00 -15.19
C ALA A 247 -6.04 -11.29 -16.68
N LYS A 248 -7.12 -11.73 -17.37
CA LYS A 248 -7.07 -12.13 -18.78
C LYS A 248 -7.14 -10.93 -19.74
N MET A 249 -7.93 -9.90 -19.41
CA MET A 249 -8.16 -8.76 -20.29
C MET A 249 -6.94 -7.84 -20.36
N LYS A 250 -6.34 -7.71 -21.52
CA LYS A 250 -5.24 -6.77 -21.77
C LYS A 250 -5.78 -5.37 -22.06
N THR A 251 -6.50 -4.80 -21.10
CA THR A 251 -7.11 -3.47 -21.17
C THR A 251 -6.78 -2.66 -19.91
N CYS A 252 -6.61 -1.36 -20.04
CA CYS A 252 -6.33 -0.46 -18.92
C CYS A 252 -7.59 -0.12 -18.11
N ARG A 253 -8.77 -0.35 -18.68
CA ARG A 253 -10.07 -0.13 -18.03
C ARG A 253 -10.87 -1.42 -18.05
N VAL A 254 -11.13 -1.93 -16.85
CA VAL A 254 -12.03 -3.07 -16.60
C VAL A 254 -13.27 -2.51 -15.92
N LEU A 255 -14.42 -2.60 -16.57
CA LEU A 255 -15.67 -2.03 -16.08
C LEU A 255 -16.63 -3.15 -15.65
N VAL A 256 -17.19 -3.01 -14.46
CA VAL A 256 -18.07 -4.01 -13.85
C VAL A 256 -19.44 -3.40 -13.62
N ASN A 257 -20.48 -4.03 -14.19
CA ASN A 257 -21.89 -3.65 -14.02
C ASN A 257 -22.16 -2.15 -14.31
N THR A 258 -21.48 -1.56 -15.29
CA THR A 258 -21.61 -0.14 -15.63
C THR A 258 -21.61 0.07 -17.16
N PRO A 259 -22.33 1.08 -17.67
CA PRO A 259 -22.29 1.45 -19.09
C PRO A 259 -20.86 1.77 -19.53
N SER A 260 -20.35 1.10 -20.56
CA SER A 260 -18.93 1.18 -20.88
C SER A 260 -18.47 2.55 -21.38
N SER A 261 -19.30 3.25 -22.17
CA SER A 261 -18.99 4.63 -22.60
C SER A 261 -18.84 5.57 -21.40
N PHE A 262 -19.81 5.57 -20.51
CA PHE A 262 -19.81 6.47 -19.34
C PHE A 262 -18.74 6.09 -18.32
N GLY A 263 -18.62 4.80 -18.03
CA GLY A 263 -17.60 4.31 -17.11
C GLY A 263 -16.19 4.58 -17.64
N GLY A 264 -15.95 4.38 -18.94
CA GLY A 264 -14.65 4.59 -19.56
C GLY A 264 -14.21 6.06 -19.57
N ILE A 265 -15.11 6.99 -19.86
CA ILE A 265 -14.81 8.41 -19.83
C ILE A 265 -14.74 9.00 -18.40
N GLY A 266 -15.03 8.19 -17.36
CA GLY A 266 -14.87 8.61 -15.95
C GLY A 266 -15.97 9.55 -15.50
N ASP A 267 -17.20 9.14 -15.69
CA ASP A 267 -18.38 9.92 -15.30
C ASP A 267 -18.89 9.64 -13.89
N LEU A 268 -20.16 9.99 -13.67
CA LEU A 268 -20.85 9.88 -12.40
C LEU A 268 -21.07 8.44 -11.89
N TYR A 269 -20.82 7.41 -12.72
CA TYR A 269 -21.17 6.03 -12.38
C TYR A 269 -20.13 5.30 -11.52
N ASN A 270 -18.83 5.61 -11.64
CA ASN A 270 -17.80 4.80 -10.99
C ASN A 270 -16.82 5.54 -10.07
N PHE A 271 -16.61 6.82 -10.22
CA PHE A 271 -15.69 7.67 -9.41
C PHE A 271 -14.22 7.21 -9.33
N LYS A 272 -13.84 6.12 -10.01
CA LYS A 272 -12.47 5.59 -10.03
C LYS A 272 -11.61 6.19 -11.13
N LEU A 273 -12.24 6.55 -12.25
CA LEU A 273 -11.55 7.10 -13.40
C LEU A 273 -11.79 8.61 -13.48
N ALA A 274 -10.73 9.37 -13.69
CA ALA A 274 -10.85 10.81 -13.91
C ALA A 274 -11.61 11.11 -15.20
N PRO A 275 -12.49 12.12 -15.26
CA PRO A 275 -13.20 12.50 -16.49
C PRO A 275 -12.22 12.85 -17.61
N SER A 276 -12.38 12.18 -18.76
CA SER A 276 -11.56 12.42 -19.94
C SER A 276 -12.21 11.82 -21.20
N LEU A 277 -11.98 12.47 -22.34
CA LEU A 277 -12.29 11.89 -23.67
C LEU A 277 -11.03 11.32 -24.35
N THR A 278 -9.88 11.35 -23.67
CA THR A 278 -8.62 10.78 -24.12
C THR A 278 -8.22 9.62 -23.22
N LEU A 279 -8.48 8.40 -23.71
CA LEU A 279 -8.43 7.18 -22.94
C LEU A 279 -7.14 6.41 -23.25
N GLY A 280 -6.08 6.66 -22.50
CA GLY A 280 -4.79 6.01 -22.70
C GLY A 280 -4.87 4.48 -22.64
N CYS A 281 -4.17 3.81 -23.56
CA CYS A 281 -4.19 2.35 -23.70
C CYS A 281 -2.90 1.68 -23.21
N GLY A 282 -1.99 2.42 -22.60
CA GLY A 282 -0.74 1.91 -22.07
C GLY A 282 0.14 1.21 -23.10
N SER A 283 1.11 0.46 -22.63
CA SER A 283 2.04 -0.27 -23.50
C SER A 283 1.37 -1.33 -24.35
N TRP A 284 0.27 -1.92 -23.88
CA TRP A 284 -0.51 -2.87 -24.71
C TRP A 284 -1.05 -2.23 -25.97
N GLY A 285 -1.53 -0.99 -25.89
CA GLY A 285 -2.02 -0.21 -27.03
C GLY A 285 -0.95 0.65 -27.71
N GLY A 286 0.32 0.49 -27.36
CA GLY A 286 1.41 1.31 -27.89
C GLY A 286 1.33 2.78 -27.48
N ASN A 287 0.76 3.08 -26.33
CA ASN A 287 0.57 4.44 -25.83
C ASN A 287 1.51 4.75 -24.65
N SER A 288 1.83 6.05 -24.50
CA SER A 288 2.67 6.56 -23.41
C SER A 288 1.94 6.66 -22.06
N VAL A 289 0.61 6.57 -22.05
CA VAL A 289 -0.20 6.61 -20.84
C VAL A 289 -1.21 5.46 -20.80
N SER A 290 -1.50 4.94 -19.60
CA SER A 290 -2.45 3.85 -19.35
C SER A 290 -3.73 4.29 -18.64
N GLU A 291 -3.88 5.58 -18.39
CA GLU A 291 -5.01 6.16 -17.66
C GLU A 291 -5.75 7.21 -18.50
N ASN A 292 -6.85 7.71 -17.96
CA ASN A 292 -7.58 8.82 -18.54
C ASN A 292 -6.71 10.09 -18.49
N VAL A 293 -6.46 10.69 -19.64
CA VAL A 293 -5.58 11.86 -19.74
C VAL A 293 -6.28 13.08 -19.14
N GLY A 294 -5.62 13.71 -18.19
CA GLY A 294 -6.08 14.93 -17.52
C GLY A 294 -4.97 15.99 -17.46
N VAL A 295 -5.22 17.08 -16.76
CA VAL A 295 -4.32 18.23 -16.64
C VAL A 295 -2.90 17.84 -16.20
N LYS A 296 -2.77 16.89 -15.27
CA LYS A 296 -1.46 16.41 -14.78
C LYS A 296 -0.52 15.88 -15.85
N HIS A 297 -1.06 15.45 -17.00
CA HIS A 297 -0.26 14.95 -18.14
C HIS A 297 0.23 16.04 -19.08
N LEU A 298 -0.32 17.24 -18.96
CA LEU A 298 -0.03 18.40 -19.82
C LEU A 298 0.79 19.48 -19.10
N VAL A 299 1.16 19.23 -17.84
CA VAL A 299 1.96 20.17 -17.04
C VAL A 299 3.31 19.55 -16.67
N ASN A 300 4.34 20.38 -16.61
CA ASN A 300 5.61 19.96 -16.06
C ASN A 300 5.57 20.06 -14.53
N ILE A 301 5.72 18.92 -13.86
CA ILE A 301 5.79 18.86 -12.41
C ILE A 301 7.25 19.13 -11.98
N LYS A 302 7.43 20.21 -11.23
CA LYS A 302 8.74 20.56 -10.66
C LYS A 302 8.77 20.12 -9.20
N THR A 303 9.68 19.22 -8.88
CA THR A 303 9.89 18.76 -7.51
C THR A 303 10.98 19.62 -6.87
N VAL A 304 10.63 20.29 -5.78
CA VAL A 304 11.60 20.96 -4.92
C VAL A 304 11.91 20.02 -3.77
N ALA A 305 13.13 19.50 -3.74
CA ALA A 305 13.59 18.62 -2.67
C ALA A 305 14.54 19.42 -1.78
N GLU A 306 14.12 19.71 -0.58
CA GLU A 306 14.93 20.37 0.44
C GLU A 306 15.42 19.35 1.46
N ARG A 307 16.71 19.43 1.80
CA ARG A 307 17.25 18.68 2.94
C ARG A 307 16.80 19.39 4.20
N ARG A 308 15.92 18.77 4.98
CA ARG A 308 15.53 19.29 6.27
C ARG A 308 16.73 19.23 7.22
N GLU A 309 16.91 20.27 8.02
CA GLU A 309 17.90 20.28 9.09
C GLU A 309 17.71 19.11 10.03
N ASN A 310 18.82 18.65 10.56
CA ASN A 310 18.86 17.49 11.41
C ASN A 310 18.47 17.87 12.84
N MET A 311 17.17 18.05 13.06
CA MET A 311 16.63 18.33 14.38
C MET A 311 16.59 17.04 15.19
N LEU A 312 17.37 16.96 16.24
CA LEU A 312 17.36 15.87 17.18
C LEU A 312 16.39 16.17 18.33
N TRP A 313 15.62 15.20 18.75
CA TRP A 313 14.82 15.26 19.97
C TRP A 313 14.92 13.94 20.72
N PHE A 314 14.56 13.98 22.00
CA PHE A 314 14.54 12.82 22.88
C PHE A 314 13.11 12.52 23.31
N ARG A 315 12.64 11.29 23.16
CA ARG A 315 11.34 10.82 23.63
C ARG A 315 11.50 9.53 24.44
N ALA A 316 10.79 9.45 25.56
CA ALA A 316 10.71 8.30 26.44
C ALA A 316 9.24 8.10 26.85
N PRO A 317 8.87 6.99 27.50
CA PRO A 317 7.55 6.83 28.11
C PRO A 317 7.24 8.01 29.04
N GLU A 318 5.96 8.37 29.14
CA GLU A 318 5.51 9.46 30.03
C GLU A 318 5.92 9.20 31.48
N LYS A 319 5.89 7.91 31.88
CA LYS A 319 6.30 7.45 33.20
C LYS A 319 7.04 6.13 33.13
N VAL A 320 8.07 6.01 33.92
CA VAL A 320 8.81 4.76 34.16
C VAL A 320 8.86 4.51 35.67
N TYR A 321 8.09 3.51 36.11
CA TYR A 321 8.18 3.01 37.48
C TYR A 321 9.36 2.04 37.58
N ILE A 322 10.25 2.29 38.48
CA ILE A 322 11.47 1.49 38.69
C ILE A 322 11.60 1.13 40.16
N LYS A 323 11.94 -0.05 40.45
CA LYS A 323 12.29 -0.65 41.74
C LYS A 323 11.54 -1.96 41.94
N LYS A 324 12.20 -2.90 42.61
CA LYS A 324 11.53 -4.15 43.04
C LYS A 324 10.29 -3.84 43.90
N GLY A 325 9.14 -4.40 43.50
CA GLY A 325 7.87 -4.20 44.18
C GLY A 325 7.13 -2.92 43.81
N CYS A 326 7.46 -2.26 42.70
CA CYS A 326 6.78 -1.03 42.28
C CYS A 326 5.44 -1.25 41.57
N LEU A 327 5.12 -2.48 41.12
CA LEU A 327 3.90 -2.79 40.40
C LEU A 327 2.61 -2.31 41.08
N PRO A 328 2.35 -2.60 42.37
CA PRO A 328 1.10 -2.17 43.00
C PRO A 328 0.92 -0.65 42.98
N VAL A 329 2.01 0.13 43.19
CA VAL A 329 1.97 1.59 43.16
C VAL A 329 1.66 2.14 41.80
N ALA A 330 2.26 1.54 40.75
CA ALA A 330 2.00 1.92 39.37
C ALA A 330 0.55 1.63 38.95
N LEU A 331 -0.01 0.48 39.36
CA LEU A 331 -1.39 0.12 39.06
C LEU A 331 -2.39 0.96 39.89
N ASP A 332 -2.08 1.36 41.12
CA ASP A 332 -2.90 2.31 41.88
C ASP A 332 -3.11 3.61 41.11
N GLU A 333 -2.08 4.11 40.44
CA GLU A 333 -2.24 5.30 39.60
C GLU A 333 -3.22 5.04 38.43
N VAL A 334 -3.12 3.88 37.79
CA VAL A 334 -3.99 3.52 36.65
C VAL A 334 -5.46 3.44 37.06
N GLY A 335 -5.76 2.74 38.15
CA GLY A 335 -7.12 2.55 38.63
C GLY A 335 -7.68 3.76 39.37
N ASN A 336 -6.92 4.31 40.34
CA ASN A 336 -7.42 5.31 41.25
C ASN A 336 -7.24 6.75 40.78
N VAL A 337 -6.17 7.06 40.03
CA VAL A 337 -5.89 8.42 39.52
C VAL A 337 -6.40 8.58 38.10
N MET A 338 -6.04 7.70 37.17
CA MET A 338 -6.46 7.77 35.78
C MET A 338 -7.90 7.25 35.55
N GLN A 339 -8.50 6.61 36.55
CA GLN A 339 -9.88 6.11 36.53
C GLN A 339 -10.13 5.08 35.41
N LYS A 340 -9.12 4.30 35.01
CA LYS A 340 -9.28 3.22 34.03
C LYS A 340 -10.13 2.10 34.61
N LYS A 341 -11.04 1.52 33.80
CA LYS A 341 -12.05 0.56 34.26
C LYS A 341 -11.91 -0.82 33.66
N LYS A 342 -11.27 -0.93 32.50
CA LYS A 342 -11.19 -2.20 31.74
C LYS A 342 -9.78 -2.45 31.25
N ALA A 343 -9.06 -3.35 31.89
CA ALA A 343 -7.69 -3.70 31.56
C ALA A 343 -7.62 -4.97 30.69
N PHE A 344 -6.97 -4.88 29.52
CA PHE A 344 -6.68 -6.02 28.65
C PHE A 344 -5.21 -6.42 28.80
N ILE A 345 -4.97 -7.62 29.32
CA ILE A 345 -3.59 -8.09 29.57
C ILE A 345 -3.14 -8.92 28.36
N VAL A 346 -1.98 -8.60 27.79
CA VAL A 346 -1.34 -9.33 26.69
C VAL A 346 -0.09 -10.03 27.18
N THR A 347 0.01 -11.34 27.00
CA THR A 347 1.15 -12.16 27.43
C THR A 347 1.29 -13.44 26.62
N ASP A 348 2.30 -14.24 26.89
CA ASP A 348 2.44 -15.58 26.33
C ASP A 348 1.90 -16.68 27.28
N SER A 349 1.71 -17.88 26.71
CA SER A 349 1.12 -18.99 27.45
C SER A 349 2.01 -19.52 28.59
N PHE A 350 3.33 -19.36 28.51
CA PHE A 350 4.25 -19.76 29.55
C PHE A 350 4.11 -18.85 30.77
N LEU A 351 4.19 -17.55 30.59
CA LEU A 351 4.05 -16.56 31.65
C LEU A 351 2.66 -16.66 32.31
N TYR A 352 1.61 -16.82 31.51
CA TYR A 352 0.25 -16.98 32.04
C TYR A 352 0.13 -18.21 32.95
N LYS A 353 0.57 -19.39 32.47
CA LYS A 353 0.49 -20.66 33.22
C LYS A 353 1.36 -20.66 34.49
N ASN A 354 2.44 -19.92 34.49
CA ASN A 354 3.35 -19.79 35.63
C ASN A 354 3.00 -18.62 36.57
N GLY A 355 1.83 -18.01 36.37
CA GLY A 355 1.27 -17.04 37.32
C GLY A 355 1.88 -15.64 37.29
N TYR A 356 2.61 -15.28 36.24
CA TYR A 356 3.20 -13.93 36.12
C TYR A 356 2.15 -12.82 36.00
N THR A 357 0.97 -13.12 35.50
CA THR A 357 -0.14 -12.17 35.44
C THR A 357 -0.87 -12.02 36.78
N LYS A 358 -0.71 -12.96 37.70
CA LYS A 358 -1.47 -12.97 38.96
C LYS A 358 -1.27 -11.72 39.82
N PRO A 359 -0.05 -11.19 40.05
CA PRO A 359 0.10 -9.96 40.83
C PRO A 359 -0.64 -8.75 40.21
N ILE A 360 -0.77 -8.76 38.88
CA ILE A 360 -1.49 -7.70 38.14
C ILE A 360 -3.00 -7.88 38.32
N THR A 361 -3.51 -9.09 38.07
CA THR A 361 -4.95 -9.38 38.20
C THR A 361 -5.46 -9.19 39.61
N ASP A 362 -4.69 -9.67 40.62
CA ASP A 362 -5.06 -9.50 42.03
C ASP A 362 -5.17 -7.99 42.39
N LYS A 363 -4.24 -7.16 41.89
CA LYS A 363 -4.29 -5.73 42.12
C LYS A 363 -5.44 -5.03 41.37
N LEU A 364 -5.73 -5.46 40.14
CA LEU A 364 -6.86 -4.94 39.37
C LEU A 364 -8.20 -5.31 40.06
N ASP A 365 -8.31 -6.53 40.58
CA ASP A 365 -9.49 -6.99 41.36
C ASP A 365 -9.68 -6.16 42.65
N GLU A 366 -8.58 -5.91 43.40
CA GLU A 366 -8.60 -5.04 44.58
C GLU A 366 -9.16 -3.65 44.27
N MET A 367 -8.85 -3.12 43.09
CA MET A 367 -9.30 -1.78 42.64
C MET A 367 -10.67 -1.79 41.97
N GLY A 368 -11.29 -2.96 41.75
CA GLY A 368 -12.53 -3.09 41.01
C GLY A 368 -12.41 -2.80 39.52
N VAL A 369 -11.22 -2.98 38.94
CA VAL A 369 -10.97 -2.83 37.51
C VAL A 369 -11.25 -4.16 36.83
N THR A 370 -12.22 -4.19 35.93
CA THR A 370 -12.53 -5.39 35.13
C THR A 370 -11.38 -5.73 34.20
N HIS A 371 -10.99 -6.99 34.14
CA HIS A 371 -9.86 -7.38 33.30
C HIS A 371 -10.11 -8.68 32.53
N THR A 372 -9.36 -8.88 31.47
CA THR A 372 -9.25 -10.15 30.73
C THR A 372 -7.82 -10.33 30.23
N THR A 373 -7.43 -11.57 29.94
CA THR A 373 -6.06 -11.89 29.53
C THR A 373 -6.06 -12.64 28.19
N PHE A 374 -5.33 -12.10 27.24
CA PHE A 374 -4.94 -12.76 26.01
C PHE A 374 -3.53 -13.33 26.18
N PHE A 375 -3.39 -14.66 26.11
CA PHE A 375 -2.14 -15.35 26.45
C PHE A 375 -1.60 -16.25 25.31
N ASN A 376 -2.06 -16.02 24.07
CA ASN A 376 -1.67 -16.82 22.90
C ASN A 376 -0.50 -16.21 22.11
N VAL A 377 0.25 -15.27 22.69
CA VAL A 377 1.38 -14.68 21.97
C VAL A 377 2.49 -15.72 21.80
N ALA A 378 2.89 -15.96 20.56
CA ALA A 378 4.02 -16.81 20.20
C ALA A 378 5.36 -16.05 20.31
N PRO A 379 6.51 -16.75 20.43
CA PRO A 379 7.83 -16.12 20.47
C PRO A 379 8.12 -15.20 19.28
N ASP A 380 7.70 -15.49 18.09
CA ASP A 380 7.72 -14.60 16.94
C ASP A 380 6.27 -14.23 16.60
N PRO A 381 5.73 -13.11 17.12
CA PRO A 381 4.34 -12.78 16.96
C PRO A 381 3.97 -12.57 15.48
N THR A 382 2.83 -13.15 15.09
CA THR A 382 2.32 -13.07 13.73
C THR A 382 1.19 -12.06 13.60
N LEU A 383 0.94 -11.61 12.37
CA LEU A 383 -0.19 -10.72 12.08
C LEU A 383 -1.54 -11.40 12.39
N ALA A 384 -1.64 -12.72 12.20
CA ALA A 384 -2.83 -13.49 12.59
C ALA A 384 -3.05 -13.45 14.11
N CYS A 385 -2.00 -13.66 14.91
CA CYS A 385 -2.07 -13.51 16.37
C CYS A 385 -2.52 -12.11 16.80
N ALA A 386 -2.01 -11.07 16.16
CA ALA A 386 -2.43 -9.70 16.44
C ALA A 386 -3.92 -9.49 16.12
N LYS A 387 -4.41 -9.99 14.99
CA LYS A 387 -5.84 -9.91 14.62
C LYS A 387 -6.75 -10.66 15.60
N GLU A 388 -6.32 -11.83 16.09
CA GLU A 388 -7.04 -12.58 17.12
C GLU A 388 -7.16 -11.76 18.42
N GLY A 389 -6.05 -11.15 18.87
CA GLY A 389 -6.05 -10.26 20.03
C GLY A 389 -6.94 -9.03 19.84
N VAL A 390 -6.93 -8.42 18.67
CA VAL A 390 -7.81 -7.28 18.34
C VAL A 390 -9.29 -7.69 18.37
N ALA A 391 -9.64 -8.89 17.87
CA ALA A 391 -11.00 -9.38 17.96
C ALA A 391 -11.46 -9.52 19.41
N ALA A 392 -10.58 -10.03 20.29
CA ALA A 392 -10.83 -10.10 21.73
C ALA A 392 -10.93 -8.70 22.37
N MET A 393 -10.08 -7.76 21.99
CA MET A 393 -10.17 -6.36 22.44
C MET A 393 -11.50 -5.70 22.01
N ASN A 394 -11.93 -5.93 20.78
CA ASN A 394 -13.21 -5.40 20.28
C ASN A 394 -14.42 -5.96 21.04
N ALA A 395 -14.36 -7.22 21.48
CA ALA A 395 -15.42 -7.81 22.31
C ALA A 395 -15.39 -7.26 23.74
N PHE A 396 -14.21 -7.01 24.30
CA PHE A 396 -14.04 -6.55 25.68
C PHE A 396 -14.11 -5.01 25.84
N GLN A 397 -13.69 -4.24 24.86
CA GLN A 397 -13.61 -2.77 24.84
C GLN A 397 -12.75 -2.21 26.00
N PRO A 398 -11.43 -2.50 26.02
CA PRO A 398 -10.53 -1.98 27.04
C PRO A 398 -10.26 -0.47 26.91
N ASP A 399 -10.04 0.18 28.06
CA ASP A 399 -9.51 1.54 28.17
C ASP A 399 -8.06 1.56 28.69
N CYS A 400 -7.51 0.37 28.97
CA CYS A 400 -6.13 0.14 29.35
C CYS A 400 -5.63 -1.20 28.79
N ILE A 401 -4.41 -1.21 28.25
CA ILE A 401 -3.74 -2.42 27.76
C ILE A 401 -2.46 -2.61 28.56
N ILE A 402 -2.24 -3.81 29.10
CA ILE A 402 -1.06 -4.15 29.90
C ILE A 402 -0.32 -5.30 29.20
N ALA A 403 0.79 -5.00 28.53
CA ALA A 403 1.63 -6.01 27.89
C ALA A 403 2.69 -6.52 28.89
N VAL A 404 2.66 -7.81 29.20
CA VAL A 404 3.53 -8.45 30.20
C VAL A 404 4.38 -9.50 29.52
N GLY A 405 5.69 -9.35 29.49
CA GLY A 405 6.56 -10.35 28.90
C GLY A 405 7.89 -9.81 28.38
N GLY A 406 8.51 -10.59 27.51
CA GLY A 406 9.64 -10.14 26.71
C GLY A 406 9.21 -9.29 25.52
N GLY A 407 10.15 -9.01 24.59
CA GLY A 407 9.88 -8.21 23.40
C GLY A 407 8.67 -8.68 22.60
N SER A 408 8.51 -10.00 22.38
CA SER A 408 7.39 -10.57 21.61
C SER A 408 6.01 -10.21 22.16
N ALA A 409 5.81 -10.29 23.48
CA ALA A 409 4.54 -9.94 24.10
C ALA A 409 4.25 -8.44 24.02
N MET A 410 5.28 -7.61 24.24
CA MET A 410 5.17 -6.16 24.14
C MET A 410 4.92 -5.70 22.69
N ASP A 411 5.65 -6.27 21.74
CA ASP A 411 5.50 -5.96 20.31
C ASP A 411 4.11 -6.36 19.80
N ALA A 412 3.65 -7.58 20.13
CA ALA A 412 2.27 -8.00 19.82
C ALA A 412 1.24 -7.04 20.44
N GLY A 413 1.43 -6.66 21.70
CA GLY A 413 0.56 -5.70 22.38
C GLY A 413 0.50 -4.34 21.69
N LYS A 414 1.64 -3.79 21.26
CA LYS A 414 1.71 -2.51 20.52
C LYS A 414 0.99 -2.60 19.17
N ILE A 415 1.15 -3.70 18.44
CA ILE A 415 0.47 -3.91 17.15
C ILE A 415 -1.05 -4.04 17.37
N MET A 416 -1.47 -4.82 18.36
CA MET A 416 -2.88 -4.95 18.75
C MET A 416 -3.46 -3.59 19.13
N TRP A 417 -2.71 -2.78 19.88
CA TRP A 417 -3.10 -1.44 20.30
C TRP A 417 -3.42 -0.54 19.11
N VAL A 418 -2.51 -0.46 18.11
CA VAL A 418 -2.73 0.33 16.89
C VAL A 418 -3.97 -0.16 16.14
N MET A 419 -4.09 -1.46 15.90
CA MET A 419 -5.22 -2.02 15.15
C MET A 419 -6.55 -1.89 15.91
N TYR A 420 -6.52 -1.83 17.24
CA TYR A 420 -7.70 -1.60 18.07
C TYR A 420 -8.15 -0.13 18.08
N GLU A 421 -7.21 0.82 18.18
CA GLU A 421 -7.54 2.25 18.17
C GLU A 421 -7.90 2.75 16.77
N HIS A 422 -7.19 2.25 15.74
CA HIS A 422 -7.25 2.72 14.37
C HIS A 422 -7.52 1.56 13.39
N PRO A 423 -8.73 0.98 13.40
CA PRO A 423 -9.07 -0.14 12.51
C PRO A 423 -9.11 0.25 11.02
N GLU A 424 -9.14 1.54 10.71
CA GLU A 424 -9.11 2.09 9.35
C GLU A 424 -7.73 2.07 8.69
N VAL A 425 -6.67 1.84 9.46
CA VAL A 425 -5.29 1.95 8.97
C VAL A 425 -4.86 0.65 8.29
N ASP A 426 -4.29 0.77 7.09
CA ASP A 426 -3.68 -0.38 6.41
C ASP A 426 -2.33 -0.74 7.05
N PHE A 427 -2.13 -2.03 7.31
CA PHE A 427 -0.90 -2.53 7.91
C PHE A 427 0.35 -2.23 7.07
N LEU A 428 0.24 -2.29 5.73
CA LEU A 428 1.39 -2.04 4.84
C LEU A 428 1.83 -0.57 4.87
N ASP A 429 0.90 0.35 5.11
CA ASP A 429 1.23 1.77 5.32
C ASP A 429 2.01 1.97 6.62
N LEU A 430 1.59 1.29 7.71
CA LEU A 430 2.34 1.28 8.99
C LEU A 430 3.73 0.68 8.84
N ALA A 431 3.87 -0.36 8.03
CA ALA A 431 5.11 -1.09 7.77
C ALA A 431 5.99 -0.43 6.70
N MET A 432 5.65 0.75 6.22
CA MET A 432 6.41 1.46 5.19
C MET A 432 7.86 1.70 5.61
N ARG A 433 8.78 1.35 4.73
CA ARG A 433 10.21 1.57 4.95
C ARG A 433 10.52 3.07 5.06
N PHE A 434 11.40 3.41 5.99
CA PHE A 434 11.87 4.77 6.22
C PHE A 434 13.36 4.76 6.57
N MET A 435 14.03 5.88 6.35
CA MET A 435 15.43 6.08 6.72
C MET A 435 15.56 6.70 8.13
N ASP A 436 14.60 7.54 8.48
CA ASP A 436 14.47 8.19 9.78
C ASP A 436 12.98 8.37 10.10
N ILE A 437 12.49 7.80 11.20
CA ILE A 437 11.06 7.84 11.57
C ILE A 437 10.53 9.26 11.75
N ARG A 438 11.39 10.23 12.00
CA ARG A 438 11.05 11.65 12.09
C ARG A 438 10.78 12.31 10.74
N LYS A 439 11.10 11.63 9.63
CA LYS A 439 11.04 12.15 8.24
C LYS A 439 10.19 11.28 7.33
N ARG A 440 9.38 10.40 7.87
CA ARG A 440 8.54 9.51 7.05
C ARG A 440 7.43 10.27 6.34
N VAL A 441 7.05 9.79 5.18
CA VAL A 441 5.97 10.37 4.36
C VAL A 441 4.59 10.02 4.93
N TYR A 442 4.42 8.77 5.40
CA TYR A 442 3.19 8.34 6.06
C TYR A 442 3.10 8.94 7.46
N THR A 443 1.96 9.56 7.76
CA THR A 443 1.68 10.06 9.11
C THR A 443 1.05 8.95 9.94
N PHE A 444 1.76 8.50 10.96
CA PHE A 444 1.24 7.50 11.89
C PHE A 444 0.10 8.11 12.71
N PRO A 445 -0.99 7.36 12.97
CA PRO A 445 -2.10 7.88 13.76
C PRO A 445 -1.67 8.16 15.20
N LYS A 446 -2.33 9.12 15.83
CA LYS A 446 -2.07 9.43 17.24
C LYS A 446 -2.62 8.34 18.13
N MET A 447 -1.79 7.87 19.07
CA MET A 447 -2.12 6.75 19.93
C MET A 447 -2.47 7.20 21.36
N GLY A 448 -3.19 6.34 22.09
CA GLY A 448 -3.47 6.53 23.51
C GLY A 448 -4.77 7.27 23.83
N GLU A 449 -5.59 7.56 22.82
CA GLU A 449 -6.89 8.22 23.02
C GLU A 449 -7.97 7.23 23.49
N LYS A 450 -7.97 6.01 22.95
CA LYS A 450 -8.95 4.96 23.30
C LYS A 450 -8.48 4.09 24.47
N ALA A 451 -7.20 3.71 24.48
CA ALA A 451 -6.63 2.86 25.51
C ALA A 451 -5.21 3.30 25.92
N TYR A 452 -4.94 3.38 27.21
CA TYR A 452 -3.64 3.68 27.77
C TYR A 452 -2.75 2.44 27.74
N PHE A 453 -1.54 2.51 27.17
CA PHE A 453 -0.67 1.35 26.99
C PHE A 453 0.42 1.28 28.05
N ILE A 454 0.49 0.16 28.76
CA ILE A 454 1.46 -0.14 29.83
C ILE A 454 2.30 -1.34 29.42
N ALA A 455 3.61 -1.24 29.57
CA ALA A 455 4.56 -2.31 29.34
C ALA A 455 5.22 -2.78 30.63
N VAL A 456 5.20 -4.09 30.86
CA VAL A 456 5.81 -4.75 32.03
C VAL A 456 6.82 -5.80 31.55
N PRO A 457 8.12 -5.46 31.46
CA PRO A 457 9.13 -6.38 30.95
C PRO A 457 9.42 -7.51 31.96
N THR A 458 9.63 -8.73 31.42
CA THR A 458 10.08 -9.90 32.19
C THR A 458 11.48 -10.38 31.79
N SER A 459 12.10 -9.72 30.81
CA SER A 459 13.49 -9.92 30.39
C SER A 459 14.26 -8.60 30.41
N ALA A 460 15.53 -8.66 30.73
CA ALA A 460 16.41 -7.49 30.82
C ALA A 460 17.31 -7.41 29.56
N GLY A 461 16.74 -7.04 28.42
CA GLY A 461 17.46 -6.99 27.15
C GLY A 461 16.85 -6.06 26.12
N THR A 462 15.66 -6.40 25.62
CA THR A 462 15.06 -5.74 24.44
C THR A 462 14.74 -4.25 24.64
N GLY A 463 14.46 -3.81 25.88
CA GLY A 463 14.04 -2.45 26.14
C GLY A 463 12.73 -2.03 25.48
N SER A 464 11.91 -3.00 24.98
CA SER A 464 10.67 -2.70 24.24
C SER A 464 9.68 -1.87 25.05
N GLU A 465 9.73 -1.93 26.38
CA GLU A 465 8.95 -1.09 27.30
C GLU A 465 9.24 0.41 27.17
N ALA A 466 10.39 0.77 26.58
CA ALA A 466 10.83 2.16 26.42
C ALA A 466 11.17 2.51 24.96
N THR A 467 10.64 1.78 24.01
CA THR A 467 10.97 1.97 22.59
C THR A 467 9.73 2.17 21.71
N PRO A 468 9.86 2.91 20.60
CA PRO A 468 8.81 3.15 19.63
C PRO A 468 8.74 2.05 18.55
N PHE A 469 9.29 0.87 18.81
CA PHE A 469 9.40 -0.22 17.83
C PHE A 469 8.50 -1.39 18.20
N ALA A 470 8.02 -2.10 17.15
CA ALA A 470 7.37 -3.38 17.28
C ALA A 470 7.66 -4.24 16.04
N VAL A 471 8.06 -5.49 16.24
CA VAL A 471 8.37 -6.41 15.13
C VAL A 471 7.27 -7.47 15.04
N ILE A 472 6.73 -7.65 13.83
CA ILE A 472 5.69 -8.64 13.57
C ILE A 472 5.98 -9.40 12.29
N THR A 473 5.60 -10.68 12.24
CA THR A 473 5.77 -11.53 11.07
C THR A 473 4.45 -11.64 10.30
N ASP A 474 4.46 -11.37 9.00
CA ASP A 474 3.36 -11.77 8.12
C ASP A 474 3.58 -13.26 7.76
N GLU A 475 2.79 -14.13 8.34
CA GLU A 475 2.90 -15.58 8.17
C GLU A 475 2.64 -16.04 6.73
N ARG A 476 1.93 -15.26 5.91
CA ARG A 476 1.65 -15.57 4.51
C ARG A 476 2.90 -15.44 3.64
N THR A 477 3.78 -14.50 3.98
CA THR A 477 4.98 -14.19 3.21
C THR A 477 6.27 -14.59 3.91
N GLY A 478 6.20 -14.90 5.22
CA GLY A 478 7.36 -15.14 6.08
C GLY A 478 8.22 -13.89 6.34
N VAL A 479 7.73 -12.71 5.97
CA VAL A 479 8.47 -11.46 6.12
C VAL A 479 8.25 -10.86 7.50
N LYS A 480 9.34 -10.48 8.17
CA LYS A 480 9.31 -9.70 9.41
C LYS A 480 9.29 -8.21 9.10
N TYR A 481 8.28 -7.53 9.62
CA TYR A 481 8.10 -6.09 9.47
C TYR A 481 8.42 -5.39 10.80
N PRO A 482 9.46 -4.56 10.84
CA PRO A 482 9.67 -3.64 11.96
C PRO A 482 8.76 -2.41 11.76
N LEU A 483 7.75 -2.28 12.60
CA LEU A 483 7.01 -1.04 12.73
C LEU A 483 7.79 -0.10 13.65
N ALA A 484 7.86 1.16 13.25
CA ALA A 484 8.58 2.14 14.03
C ALA A 484 7.90 3.50 13.90
N ASP A 485 7.36 3.99 14.99
CA ASP A 485 6.89 5.36 15.14
C ASP A 485 6.84 5.71 16.62
N TYR A 486 7.11 6.97 16.95
CA TYR A 486 7.06 7.41 18.35
C TYR A 486 5.68 7.30 18.99
N GLU A 487 4.63 7.18 18.21
CA GLU A 487 3.28 6.89 18.71
C GLU A 487 3.13 5.45 19.26
N LEU A 488 4.03 4.51 18.89
CA LEU A 488 4.12 3.17 19.49
C LEU A 488 4.86 3.13 20.84
N MET A 489 5.40 4.26 21.30
CA MET A 489 6.04 4.34 22.62
C MET A 489 4.99 4.03 23.70
N PRO A 490 5.22 3.05 24.59
CA PRO A 490 4.34 2.84 25.73
C PRO A 490 4.13 4.13 26.54
N ASN A 491 2.91 4.36 26.99
CA ASN A 491 2.64 5.49 27.86
C ASN A 491 3.32 5.31 29.22
N MET A 492 3.31 4.07 29.75
CA MET A 492 3.93 3.74 31.04
C MET A 492 4.76 2.46 30.90
N ALA A 493 5.94 2.47 31.50
CA ALA A 493 6.75 1.27 31.73
C ALA A 493 6.80 0.95 33.24
N ILE A 494 6.60 -0.32 33.60
CA ILE A 494 6.70 -0.81 34.98
C ILE A 494 7.86 -1.80 35.06
N VAL A 495 9.02 -1.31 35.49
CA VAL A 495 10.27 -2.08 35.54
C VAL A 495 10.44 -2.61 36.97
N ASP A 496 9.72 -3.70 37.26
CA ASP A 496 9.73 -4.35 38.56
C ASP A 496 10.61 -5.61 38.52
N ALA A 497 11.65 -5.63 39.31
CA ALA A 497 12.61 -6.73 39.36
C ALA A 497 11.98 -8.08 39.77
N ASP A 498 10.80 -8.11 40.40
CA ASP A 498 10.11 -9.34 40.76
C ASP A 498 9.76 -10.18 39.52
N PHE A 499 9.50 -9.54 38.39
CA PHE A 499 9.24 -10.21 37.10
C PHE A 499 10.50 -10.81 36.45
N HIS A 500 11.67 -10.44 36.91
CA HIS A 500 12.96 -10.89 36.38
C HIS A 500 13.67 -11.95 37.25
N MET A 501 13.19 -12.19 38.47
CA MET A 501 13.90 -13.05 39.46
C MET A 501 14.11 -14.47 38.96
N THR A 502 13.17 -15.04 38.21
CA THR A 502 13.20 -16.43 37.77
C THR A 502 13.70 -16.62 36.32
N ALA A 503 14.23 -15.56 35.70
CA ALA A 503 14.77 -15.65 34.34
C ALA A 503 15.93 -16.65 34.27
N PRO A 504 15.87 -17.66 33.36
CA PRO A 504 16.91 -18.68 33.23
C PRO A 504 18.24 -18.10 32.77
N LYS A 505 19.34 -18.78 33.07
CA LYS A 505 20.69 -18.35 32.72
C LYS A 505 20.89 -18.01 31.25
N GLY A 506 20.39 -18.86 30.36
CA GLY A 506 20.48 -18.65 28.91
C GLY A 506 19.77 -17.37 28.47
N LEU A 507 18.57 -17.10 28.98
CA LEU A 507 17.84 -15.86 28.70
C LEU A 507 18.59 -14.65 29.31
N THR A 508 19.10 -14.79 30.53
CA THR A 508 19.86 -13.71 31.20
C THR A 508 21.10 -13.31 30.39
N ALA A 509 21.87 -14.29 29.90
CA ALA A 509 23.05 -14.03 29.07
C ALA A 509 22.68 -13.41 27.73
N ALA A 510 21.75 -14.03 26.98
CA ALA A 510 21.35 -13.54 25.68
C ALA A 510 20.77 -12.12 25.75
N SER A 511 19.86 -11.85 26.67
CA SER A 511 19.27 -10.52 26.82
C SER A 511 20.27 -9.48 27.34
N GLY A 512 21.23 -9.89 28.19
CA GLY A 512 22.27 -9.00 28.65
C GLY A 512 23.23 -8.54 27.54
N ILE A 513 23.65 -9.45 26.67
CA ILE A 513 24.47 -9.11 25.48
C ILE A 513 23.68 -8.30 24.47
N ASP A 514 22.39 -8.55 24.32
CA ASP A 514 21.50 -7.72 23.51
C ASP A 514 21.53 -6.26 23.99
N ALA A 515 21.36 -6.02 25.28
CA ALA A 515 21.46 -4.69 25.86
C ALA A 515 22.85 -4.05 25.70
N VAL A 516 23.94 -4.84 25.75
CA VAL A 516 25.29 -4.34 25.41
C VAL A 516 25.34 -3.86 23.97
N THR A 517 24.80 -4.64 23.05
CA THR A 517 24.78 -4.29 21.63
C THR A 517 23.94 -3.05 21.36
N HIS A 518 22.77 -2.92 22.01
CA HIS A 518 21.95 -1.71 21.96
C HIS A 518 22.74 -0.45 22.35
N CYS A 519 23.46 -0.51 23.45
CA CYS A 519 24.25 0.62 23.91
C CYS A 519 25.39 0.97 22.95
N LEU A 520 26.13 -0.02 22.45
CA LEU A 520 27.26 0.20 21.54
C LEU A 520 26.83 0.79 20.22
N GLU A 521 25.74 0.28 19.66
CA GLU A 521 25.19 0.81 18.41
C GLU A 521 24.57 2.20 18.60
N ALA A 522 23.83 2.43 19.69
CA ALA A 522 23.30 3.76 20.00
C ALA A 522 24.42 4.78 20.20
N TYR A 523 25.50 4.42 20.90
CA TYR A 523 26.64 5.32 21.18
C TYR A 523 27.42 5.68 19.90
N ALA A 524 27.60 4.72 18.99
CA ALA A 524 28.29 4.94 17.72
C ALA A 524 27.38 5.49 16.61
N SER A 525 26.10 5.67 16.88
CA SER A 525 25.13 6.16 15.90
C SER A 525 25.42 7.61 15.50
N MET A 526 25.19 7.93 14.23
CA MET A 526 25.19 9.32 13.74
C MET A 526 24.06 10.18 14.34
N MET A 527 23.09 9.54 15.01
CA MET A 527 21.98 10.21 15.68
C MET A 527 22.16 10.27 17.21
N ALA A 528 23.33 9.88 17.70
CA ALA A 528 23.67 9.97 19.09
C ALA A 528 23.64 11.42 19.60
N THR A 529 23.28 11.59 20.87
CA THR A 529 23.19 12.87 21.57
C THR A 529 23.74 12.71 22.96
N ASP A 530 24.06 13.82 23.67
CA ASP A 530 24.49 13.80 25.07
C ASP A 530 23.51 13.01 25.97
N TYR A 531 22.21 13.06 25.65
CA TYR A 531 21.16 12.31 26.37
C TYR A 531 21.29 10.80 26.14
N THR A 532 21.42 10.37 24.89
CA THR A 532 21.54 8.93 24.53
C THR A 532 22.90 8.38 24.99
N ASP A 533 23.97 9.17 24.90
CA ASP A 533 25.32 8.81 25.32
C ASP A 533 25.37 8.57 26.83
N GLY A 534 24.79 9.46 27.61
CA GLY A 534 24.73 9.31 29.08
C GLY A 534 23.98 8.03 29.48
N LEU A 535 22.88 7.71 28.82
CA LEU A 535 22.12 6.48 29.06
C LEU A 535 22.90 5.24 28.62
N ALA A 536 23.49 5.24 27.43
CA ALA A 536 24.24 4.10 26.90
C ALA A 536 25.47 3.76 27.74
N ILE A 537 26.30 4.76 28.11
CA ILE A 537 27.48 4.56 28.94
C ILE A 537 27.08 4.05 30.33
N ARG A 538 26.09 4.66 30.96
CA ARG A 538 25.65 4.22 32.29
C ARG A 538 25.08 2.82 32.26
N SER A 539 24.30 2.50 31.24
CA SER A 539 23.78 1.15 31.05
C SER A 539 24.91 0.13 30.89
N LEU A 540 25.91 0.38 30.02
CA LEU A 540 27.09 -0.49 29.86
C LEU A 540 27.82 -0.74 31.18
N GLN A 541 28.09 0.29 31.94
CA GLN A 541 28.75 0.17 33.27
C GLN A 541 27.96 -0.76 34.19
N MET A 542 26.64 -0.61 34.21
CA MET A 542 25.76 -1.46 35.03
C MET A 542 25.74 -2.91 34.49
N ILE A 543 25.63 -3.11 33.19
CA ILE A 543 25.59 -4.47 32.60
C ILE A 543 26.89 -5.21 32.92
N PHE A 544 28.05 -4.63 32.67
CA PHE A 544 29.35 -5.27 32.96
C PHE A 544 29.58 -5.56 34.45
N GLN A 545 28.96 -4.78 35.34
CA GLN A 545 29.03 -5.00 36.79
C GLN A 545 28.05 -6.09 37.26
N TYR A 546 26.84 -6.13 36.71
CA TYR A 546 25.75 -6.92 37.30
C TYR A 546 25.31 -8.11 36.47
N LEU A 547 25.59 -8.18 35.14
CA LEU A 547 25.25 -9.33 34.31
C LEU A 547 25.91 -10.63 34.80
N PRO A 548 27.22 -10.69 35.14
CA PRO A 548 27.81 -11.90 35.73
C PRO A 548 27.10 -12.36 36.99
N ARG A 549 26.78 -11.45 37.89
CA ARG A 549 26.06 -11.74 39.15
C ARG A 549 24.62 -12.27 38.87
N ALA A 550 23.91 -11.61 37.95
CA ALA A 550 22.58 -12.02 37.56
C ALA A 550 22.56 -13.40 36.88
N TYR A 551 23.62 -13.71 36.13
CA TYR A 551 23.80 -15.02 35.51
C TYR A 551 24.12 -16.12 36.50
N ASP A 552 25.06 -15.88 37.42
CA ASP A 552 25.52 -16.87 38.38
C ASP A 552 24.50 -17.17 39.48
N ASN A 553 23.85 -16.16 40.03
CA ASN A 553 22.97 -16.27 41.20
C ASN A 553 21.70 -15.40 41.13
N GLY A 554 21.20 -15.14 39.92
CA GLY A 554 20.06 -14.23 39.70
C GLY A 554 18.82 -14.47 40.56
N PRO A 555 18.38 -15.71 40.78
CA PRO A 555 17.21 -15.99 41.65
C PRO A 555 17.37 -15.51 43.09
N ASN A 556 18.61 -15.38 43.61
CA ASN A 556 18.90 -14.97 44.96
C ASN A 556 19.62 -13.60 45.02
N ASP A 557 19.77 -12.91 43.90
CA ASP A 557 20.41 -11.58 43.83
C ASP A 557 19.44 -10.55 43.25
N PRO A 558 18.49 -10.06 44.06
CA PRO A 558 17.51 -9.07 43.60
C PRO A 558 18.14 -7.75 43.17
N VAL A 559 19.31 -7.40 43.75
CA VAL A 559 20.02 -6.19 43.35
C VAL A 559 20.57 -6.32 41.93
N ALA A 560 21.18 -7.46 41.59
CA ALA A 560 21.68 -7.68 40.23
C ALA A 560 20.52 -7.69 39.21
N ARG A 561 19.39 -8.34 39.55
CA ARG A 561 18.20 -8.34 38.70
C ARG A 561 17.62 -6.95 38.47
N GLU A 562 17.47 -6.16 39.54
CA GLU A 562 16.99 -4.78 39.43
C GLU A 562 17.93 -3.90 38.59
N LYS A 563 19.24 -4.02 38.81
CA LYS A 563 20.22 -3.26 38.03
C LYS A 563 20.25 -3.66 36.56
N MET A 564 20.08 -4.94 36.25
CA MET A 564 19.99 -5.42 34.87
C MET A 564 18.69 -4.94 34.18
N ALA A 565 17.55 -4.99 34.87
CA ALA A 565 16.29 -4.49 34.35
C ALA A 565 16.39 -2.98 34.04
N ASN A 566 16.91 -2.19 34.99
CA ASN A 566 17.10 -0.76 34.77
C ASN A 566 18.09 -0.45 33.66
N ALA A 567 19.18 -1.22 33.53
CA ALA A 567 20.15 -1.05 32.45
C ALA A 567 19.54 -1.35 31.09
N ALA A 568 18.73 -2.41 30.97
CA ALA A 568 18.05 -2.73 29.74
C ALA A 568 17.04 -1.64 29.29
N THR A 569 16.28 -1.09 30.24
CA THR A 569 15.35 0.02 29.93
C THR A 569 16.12 1.29 29.52
N MET A 570 17.25 1.61 30.18
CA MET A 570 18.12 2.73 29.79
C MET A 570 18.72 2.52 28.40
N ALA A 571 19.16 1.30 28.07
CA ALA A 571 19.60 0.93 26.72
C ALA A 571 18.48 1.11 25.70
N GLY A 572 17.26 0.70 26.06
CA GLY A 572 16.04 0.92 25.28
C GLY A 572 15.82 2.40 24.97
N MET A 573 15.85 3.26 25.98
CA MET A 573 15.73 4.72 25.80
C MET A 573 16.84 5.30 24.93
N ALA A 574 18.07 4.81 25.06
CA ALA A 574 19.19 5.26 24.24
C ALA A 574 18.95 4.95 22.76
N PHE A 575 18.73 3.68 22.42
CA PHE A 575 18.56 3.32 21.00
C PHE A 575 17.20 3.73 20.42
N ALA A 576 16.17 3.91 21.22
CA ALA A 576 14.91 4.48 20.76
C ALA A 576 15.09 5.85 20.10
N ASN A 577 16.09 6.60 20.52
CA ASN A 577 16.38 7.96 20.06
C ASN A 577 17.62 8.07 19.17
N ALA A 578 18.60 7.19 19.33
CA ALA A 578 19.82 7.13 18.50
C ALA A 578 19.75 6.07 17.40
N PHE A 579 18.76 5.17 17.43
CA PHE A 579 18.60 4.02 16.56
C PHE A 579 19.71 2.95 16.71
N LEU A 580 19.60 1.92 15.88
CA LEU A 580 20.52 0.78 15.84
C LEU A 580 21.31 0.79 14.54
N GLY A 581 22.30 -0.10 14.43
CA GLY A 581 23.21 -0.18 13.32
C GLY A 581 23.19 -1.53 12.58
N VAL A 582 24.36 -1.87 12.06
CA VAL A 582 24.57 -3.04 11.20
C VAL A 582 24.43 -4.35 11.98
N CYS A 583 24.80 -4.38 13.26
CA CYS A 583 24.74 -5.59 14.08
C CYS A 583 23.31 -6.11 14.19
N HIS A 584 22.38 -5.27 14.62
CA HIS A 584 20.97 -5.65 14.69
C HIS A 584 20.37 -5.96 13.33
N SER A 585 20.75 -5.20 12.29
CA SER A 585 20.29 -5.47 10.93
C SER A 585 20.68 -6.87 10.43
N MET A 586 21.90 -7.32 10.74
CA MET A 586 22.38 -8.67 10.40
C MET A 586 21.79 -9.73 11.33
N ALA A 587 21.72 -9.47 12.63
CA ALA A 587 21.19 -10.41 13.63
C ALA A 587 19.71 -10.75 13.35
N HIS A 588 18.90 -9.80 12.91
CA HIS A 588 17.51 -10.06 12.48
C HIS A 588 17.44 -11.09 11.34
N LYS A 589 18.38 -11.03 10.37
CA LYS A 589 18.43 -12.01 9.26
C LYS A 589 18.89 -13.38 9.75
N LEU A 590 19.93 -13.44 10.60
CA LEU A 590 20.36 -14.70 11.21
C LEU A 590 19.24 -15.35 12.02
N GLY A 591 18.53 -14.59 12.84
CA GLY A 591 17.37 -15.06 13.60
C GLY A 591 16.26 -15.58 12.69
N ALA A 592 15.94 -14.87 11.61
CA ALA A 592 14.88 -15.25 10.68
C ALA A 592 15.20 -16.54 9.91
N PHE A 593 16.45 -16.70 9.42
CA PHE A 593 16.82 -17.85 8.59
C PHE A 593 17.27 -19.07 9.39
N HIS A 594 17.85 -18.88 10.59
CA HIS A 594 18.48 -19.95 11.37
C HIS A 594 17.82 -20.18 12.74
N HIS A 595 16.76 -19.44 13.05
CA HIS A 595 16.01 -19.52 14.32
C HIS A 595 16.91 -19.33 15.57
N LEU A 596 17.95 -18.51 15.46
CA LEU A 596 18.83 -18.19 16.57
C LEU A 596 18.12 -17.19 17.53
N PRO A 597 18.25 -17.34 18.85
CA PRO A 597 17.85 -16.32 19.80
C PRO A 597 18.53 -14.97 19.48
N HIS A 598 17.77 -13.89 19.52
CA HIS A 598 18.21 -12.57 19.05
C HIS A 598 19.54 -12.10 19.68
N GLY A 599 19.65 -12.16 21.00
CA GLY A 599 20.89 -11.77 21.68
C GLY A 599 22.09 -12.66 21.37
N VAL A 600 21.88 -13.96 21.04
CA VAL A 600 22.94 -14.86 20.56
C VAL A 600 23.39 -14.43 19.16
N ALA A 601 22.46 -14.09 18.28
CA ALA A 601 22.80 -13.59 16.95
C ALA A 601 23.60 -12.28 17.02
N ASN A 602 23.24 -11.36 17.92
CA ASN A 602 24.01 -10.14 18.17
C ASN A 602 25.42 -10.46 18.72
N ALA A 603 25.55 -11.39 19.66
CA ALA A 603 26.83 -11.79 20.22
C ALA A 603 27.79 -12.36 19.15
N LEU A 604 27.27 -13.10 18.17
CA LEU A 604 28.07 -13.64 17.07
C LEU A 604 28.58 -12.59 16.09
N MET A 605 27.88 -11.45 15.99
CA MET A 605 28.17 -10.42 14.98
C MET A 605 28.96 -9.24 15.54
N ILE A 606 28.83 -8.94 16.83
CA ILE A 606 29.25 -7.65 17.40
C ILE A 606 30.77 -7.38 17.22
N ASP A 607 31.64 -8.36 17.38
CA ASP A 607 33.08 -8.19 17.17
C ASP A 607 33.38 -7.71 15.73
N TYR A 608 32.86 -8.40 14.76
CA TYR A 608 33.04 -8.04 13.34
C TYR A 608 32.49 -6.67 13.02
N VAL A 609 31.34 -6.31 13.60
CA VAL A 609 30.70 -5.01 13.36
C VAL A 609 31.50 -3.87 14.00
N LEU A 610 32.02 -4.04 15.22
CA LEU A 610 32.85 -3.03 15.86
C LEU A 610 34.11 -2.75 15.03
N ARG A 611 34.78 -3.79 14.53
CA ARG A 611 35.96 -3.65 13.65
C ARG A 611 35.60 -2.97 12.33
N PHE A 612 34.50 -3.36 11.72
CA PHE A 612 34.02 -2.76 10.46
C PHE A 612 33.68 -1.27 10.63
N ASN A 613 32.94 -0.92 11.68
CA ASN A 613 32.54 0.45 11.92
C ASN A 613 33.72 1.35 12.32
N ALA A 614 34.77 0.79 12.93
CA ALA A 614 35.97 1.51 13.35
C ALA A 614 36.99 1.71 12.23
N ALA A 615 36.70 1.34 10.97
CA ALA A 615 37.59 1.55 9.83
C ALA A 615 37.90 3.05 9.66
N GLU A 616 39.19 3.35 9.41
CA GLU A 616 39.68 4.74 9.28
C GLU A 616 39.05 5.51 8.11
N VAL A 617 38.78 4.79 7.02
CA VAL A 617 38.20 5.36 5.81
C VAL A 617 36.97 4.53 5.41
N PRO A 618 35.77 4.87 5.88
CA PRO A 618 34.57 4.19 5.45
C PRO A 618 34.29 4.47 3.98
N ALA A 619 33.76 3.46 3.28
CA ALA A 619 33.40 3.57 1.87
C ALA A 619 32.26 4.59 1.64
N LYS A 620 31.47 4.90 2.67
CA LYS A 620 30.34 5.83 2.57
C LYS A 620 30.14 6.60 3.86
N MET A 621 30.10 7.90 3.76
CA MET A 621 29.77 8.80 4.86
C MET A 621 28.29 8.84 5.13
N GLY A 622 27.94 9.08 6.37
CA GLY A 622 26.57 9.41 6.75
C GLY A 622 26.09 10.74 6.19
N THR A 623 24.80 10.92 6.18
CA THR A 623 24.15 12.12 5.61
C THR A 623 23.93 13.23 6.62
N PHE A 624 24.36 13.06 7.87
CA PHE A 624 24.13 14.01 8.96
C PHE A 624 25.27 15.05 9.03
N PRO A 625 24.95 16.34 8.99
CA PRO A 625 25.96 17.39 8.86
C PRO A 625 26.79 17.65 10.13
N GLN A 626 26.40 17.12 11.29
CA GLN A 626 27.15 17.24 12.53
C GLN A 626 28.47 16.46 12.54
N TYR A 627 28.68 15.59 11.56
CA TYR A 627 29.92 14.83 11.41
C TYR A 627 30.69 15.26 10.17
N ASP A 628 31.82 15.90 10.37
CA ASP A 628 32.70 16.35 9.28
C ASP A 628 33.54 15.20 8.71
N HIS A 629 33.85 14.19 9.52
CA HIS A 629 34.64 13.03 9.15
C HIS A 629 34.30 11.82 10.05
N PRO A 630 34.69 10.59 9.65
CA PRO A 630 34.50 9.40 10.48
C PRO A 630 35.19 9.51 11.83
N HIS A 631 34.49 9.14 12.90
CA HIS A 631 35.01 9.19 14.26
C HIS A 631 34.57 8.00 15.14
N THR A 632 34.04 6.94 14.55
CA THR A 632 33.48 5.78 15.27
C THR A 632 34.54 5.08 16.14
N LEU A 633 35.80 4.99 15.68
CA LEU A 633 36.91 4.45 16.47
C LEU A 633 37.10 5.23 17.79
N ALA A 634 37.09 6.56 17.74
CA ALA A 634 37.17 7.41 18.91
C ALA A 634 35.99 7.18 19.88
N ARG A 635 34.77 7.04 19.33
CA ARG A 635 33.57 6.74 20.12
C ARG A 635 33.69 5.40 20.87
N TYR A 636 34.22 4.35 20.21
CA TYR A 636 34.47 3.07 20.90
C TYR A 636 35.59 3.16 21.91
N ALA A 637 36.60 3.99 21.69
CA ALA A 637 37.64 4.24 22.65
C ALA A 637 37.11 4.96 23.90
N GLU A 638 36.18 5.91 23.77
CA GLU A 638 35.47 6.55 24.91
C GLU A 638 34.68 5.52 25.72
N VAL A 639 33.97 4.59 25.06
CA VAL A 639 33.27 3.48 25.73
C VAL A 639 34.29 2.60 26.50
N ALA A 640 35.41 2.26 25.88
CA ALA A 640 36.48 1.49 26.50
C ALA A 640 36.99 2.18 27.78
N ASP A 641 37.28 3.48 27.71
CA ASP A 641 37.71 4.28 28.85
C ASP A 641 36.65 4.29 29.97
N ALA A 642 35.36 4.47 29.61
CA ALA A 642 34.26 4.46 30.58
C ALA A 642 34.07 3.10 31.28
N LEU A 643 34.50 2.01 30.63
CA LEU A 643 34.51 0.65 31.18
C LEU A 643 35.82 0.26 31.83
N GLY A 644 36.78 1.19 31.95
CA GLY A 644 38.09 0.97 32.59
C GLY A 644 39.08 0.15 31.76
N VAL A 645 38.83 -0.01 30.44
CA VAL A 645 39.76 -0.66 29.51
C VAL A 645 40.93 0.29 29.24
N LYS A 646 42.17 -0.21 29.32
CA LYS A 646 43.36 0.57 29.05
C LYS A 646 43.93 0.27 27.67
N GLY A 647 44.45 1.28 27.00
CA GLY A 647 45.15 1.19 25.70
C GLY A 647 45.99 2.44 25.48
N ARG A 648 47.03 2.32 24.63
CA ARG A 648 47.89 3.47 24.28
C ARG A 648 47.28 4.27 23.10
N THR A 649 46.52 3.61 22.27
CA THR A 649 45.83 4.16 21.11
C THR A 649 44.34 3.81 21.17
N ASP A 650 43.55 4.49 20.41
CA ASP A 650 42.11 4.18 20.28
C ASP A 650 41.91 2.75 19.72
N ALA A 651 42.81 2.29 18.82
CA ALA A 651 42.79 0.93 18.33
C ALA A 651 43.08 -0.10 19.44
N ASP A 652 44.07 0.16 20.32
CA ASP A 652 44.33 -0.72 21.48
C ASP A 652 43.10 -0.79 22.42
N LYS A 653 42.45 0.35 22.63
CA LYS A 653 41.26 0.44 23.46
C LYS A 653 40.08 -0.34 22.84
N LEU A 654 39.90 -0.26 21.52
CA LEU A 654 38.91 -1.06 20.79
C LEU A 654 39.16 -2.57 20.96
N GLU A 655 40.40 -3.02 20.76
CA GLU A 655 40.77 -4.44 20.97
C GLU A 655 40.52 -4.89 22.42
N GLY A 656 40.83 -4.02 23.37
CA GLY A 656 40.52 -4.25 24.78
C GLY A 656 39.04 -4.31 25.08
N LEU A 657 38.23 -3.46 24.45
CA LEU A 657 36.76 -3.45 24.54
C LEU A 657 36.18 -4.74 24.01
N ILE A 658 36.57 -5.17 22.78
CA ILE A 658 36.13 -6.41 22.16
C ILE A 658 36.45 -7.63 23.05
N LYS A 659 37.64 -7.67 23.65
CA LYS A 659 38.02 -8.76 24.58
C LYS A 659 37.17 -8.75 25.85
N LYS A 660 36.68 -7.59 26.25
CA LYS A 660 35.87 -7.43 27.45
C LYS A 660 34.42 -7.84 27.24
N ILE A 661 33.88 -7.66 26.01
CA ILE A 661 32.56 -8.13 25.59
C ILE A 661 32.56 -9.64 25.49
#